data_17704f56c9d5660ef20b24beabcb6e9d
#
_entry.id   17704f56c9d5660ef20b24beabcb6e9d
#
_cell.length_a   1.000
_cell.length_b   1.000
_cell.length_c   1.000
_cell.angle_alpha   90.00
_cell.angle_beta   90.00
_cell.angle_gamma   90.00
#
_symmetry.space_group_name_H-M   'P 1'
#
loop_
_entity.id
_entity.type
_entity.pdbx_description
1 polymer ?
#
loop_
_entity_poly.entity_id
_entity_poly.type
_entity_poly.pdbx_seq_one_letter_code
_entity_poly.pdbx_strand_id
1 'polypeptide(L)'
;MEQGLQWTPDKSQQEILDIMSGQHLVLAPPGCGKTQILAERIRQALANGVKADDMLCLTFTNRAARGMRERVDLRVGKDKAEDVFVGNVHRFCSRFLFANNIVPVETAIIDDDTVDSILAQYLNEDEDAVRSDFGKRRTHALIMFFSHFMYDIINGVPRELRTHPECVTKEDVASMKALAKAVGKPFDASLMIDLYGHADFYLDLVCQPVFPQLMRYQATQLLTKARYAHAYVAYKRQNNLLDFEDLLQLTYDALSNGDDYKRYAWIQVDEVQDLNPLQLAIISQLRAEKGCCVYLGDEQQAIFSFMGAKLATLNTLKEQCEGRVHHLGINHRQPRNIVEMLNDYAIANLRFDPALLPEPSDAVVADDSSLRLCRSDTVTTEIDDVAALARKLAEEDNSKTTAIVVNSNRDADAVSDRLHKVGVPHFKISGTDLFSTPEVKLLVAHLSVVNNELNSLAWAQILQGMKVCETAATARNLVHKLRTLAIAPADLLSGATDDHDTYLKRFLRAYDSGDIVVFDTETTGLNVFEDDVIQIAAERIRQGKVVDKFCVYLETMRPIPLMLGDIVNPIIEERKHNKLYPPAEGFKAFLDFANGAPLLAHNAAFDYHIMYFRLKDCLPDADWKARHPVCFDSLKLMRLIRPELKAFKLKSLLAELGLEGENSHLADDDVNATVSLVNYCHEMGLGIIKRQEEFLDKPTVKSVADKLRRDYGDIYFAACDRHYDRGMGTEPALTAEMNRFYHFLIEERRIKPNSKINYVSRFLDSDVINQAEEPSLKEQLENHIMEISTFKEADICGSSSLDEKVFVSTIHKAKGLEFDNVIVFDVVDGRIPNFYNLNDASAMEEDARKLYVALSRVRQRLFVYYSGWSMSISYPRPQTVSRFMKSVQGFFKTKE
;
A
#
# COMPACT_ATOMS: atom_id res chain seq x y z
N MET A 1 3.17 1.57 -34.95
CA MET A 1 2.32 0.59 -35.70
C MET A 1 0.91 0.69 -35.15
N GLU A 2 0.06 1.49 -35.84
CA GLU A 2 -1.35 1.66 -35.52
C GLU A 2 -2.13 0.43 -36.02
N GLN A 3 -2.22 -0.60 -35.19
CA GLN A 3 -3.31 -1.57 -35.26
C GLN A 3 -3.94 -1.66 -33.88
N GLY A 4 -4.55 -0.54 -33.43
CA GLY A 4 -5.52 -0.57 -32.36
C GLY A 4 -6.68 -1.45 -32.77
N LEU A 5 -6.85 -2.60 -32.10
CA LEU A 5 -8.07 -3.41 -32.18
C LEU A 5 -9.27 -2.44 -32.10
N GLN A 6 -10.02 -2.32 -33.22
CA GLN A 6 -11.26 -1.54 -33.27
C GLN A 6 -12.28 -2.25 -32.37
N TRP A 7 -12.28 -1.86 -31.09
CA TRP A 7 -13.33 -2.29 -30.17
C TRP A 7 -14.59 -1.46 -30.46
N THR A 8 -15.68 -2.16 -30.74
CA THR A 8 -16.99 -1.51 -30.98
C THR A 8 -17.85 -1.75 -29.76
N PRO A 9 -18.25 -0.67 -29.04
CA PRO A 9 -19.15 -0.79 -27.91
C PRO A 9 -20.52 -1.31 -28.33
N ASP A 10 -21.16 -2.11 -27.50
CA ASP A 10 -22.57 -2.41 -27.63
C ASP A 10 -23.42 -1.20 -27.20
N LYS A 11 -24.75 -1.30 -27.36
CA LYS A 11 -25.65 -0.19 -27.07
C LYS A 11 -25.58 0.25 -25.62
N SER A 12 -25.54 -0.67 -24.68
CA SER A 12 -25.46 -0.37 -23.23
C SER A 12 -24.11 0.24 -22.85
N GLN A 13 -23.04 -0.22 -23.46
CA GLN A 13 -21.71 0.35 -23.29
C GLN A 13 -21.63 1.77 -23.86
N GLN A 14 -22.23 2.02 -25.04
CA GLN A 14 -22.26 3.34 -25.67
C GLN A 14 -22.99 4.36 -24.78
N GLU A 15 -24.12 3.99 -24.18
CA GLU A 15 -24.86 4.84 -23.24
C GLU A 15 -23.98 5.30 -22.07
N ILE A 16 -23.10 4.43 -21.57
CA ILE A 16 -22.16 4.80 -20.49
C ILE A 16 -21.03 5.70 -21.01
N LEU A 17 -20.55 5.45 -22.23
CA LEU A 17 -19.51 6.28 -22.86
C LEU A 17 -20.01 7.72 -23.09
N ASP A 18 -21.28 7.92 -23.36
CA ASP A 18 -21.89 9.24 -23.63
C ASP A 18 -22.07 10.08 -22.34
N ILE A 19 -21.86 9.52 -21.16
CA ILE A 19 -21.98 10.24 -19.88
C ILE A 19 -20.80 11.21 -19.70
N MET A 20 -21.05 12.51 -19.74
CA MET A 20 -20.01 13.53 -19.61
C MET A 20 -20.13 14.41 -18.36
N SER A 21 -21.19 14.31 -17.58
CA SER A 21 -21.42 15.13 -16.40
C SER A 21 -22.33 14.45 -15.38
N GLY A 22 -22.31 14.90 -14.13
CA GLY A 22 -23.20 14.41 -13.09
C GLY A 22 -22.69 13.15 -12.38
N GLN A 23 -23.53 12.60 -11.52
CA GLN A 23 -23.27 11.36 -10.76
C GLN A 23 -24.11 10.23 -11.32
N HIS A 24 -23.47 9.10 -11.64
CA HIS A 24 -24.12 7.95 -12.25
C HIS A 24 -23.65 6.65 -11.62
N LEU A 25 -24.57 5.71 -11.43
CA LEU A 25 -24.26 4.35 -11.03
C LEU A 25 -24.45 3.39 -12.20
N VAL A 26 -23.48 2.56 -12.47
CA VAL A 26 -23.50 1.53 -13.51
C VAL A 26 -23.46 0.17 -12.84
N LEU A 27 -24.54 -0.59 -12.93
CA LEU A 27 -24.61 -1.96 -12.47
C LEU A 27 -24.15 -2.87 -13.62
N ALA A 28 -23.09 -3.59 -13.37
CA ALA A 28 -22.37 -4.34 -14.40
C ALA A 28 -21.99 -5.74 -13.91
N PRO A 29 -22.73 -6.78 -14.27
CA PRO A 29 -22.38 -8.16 -14.00
C PRO A 29 -20.99 -8.57 -14.52
N PRO A 30 -20.44 -9.72 -14.09
CA PRO A 30 -19.17 -10.23 -14.59
C PRO A 30 -19.18 -10.37 -16.12
N GLY A 31 -18.07 -10.04 -16.76
CA GLY A 31 -17.93 -10.25 -18.21
C GLY A 31 -18.50 -9.15 -19.12
N CYS A 32 -19.17 -8.12 -18.58
CA CYS A 32 -19.78 -7.05 -19.39
C CYS A 32 -18.81 -5.92 -19.79
N GLY A 33 -17.49 -6.08 -19.60
CA GLY A 33 -16.47 -5.17 -20.13
C GLY A 33 -16.23 -3.90 -19.31
N LYS A 34 -16.51 -3.89 -17.98
CA LYS A 34 -16.31 -2.74 -17.06
C LYS A 34 -15.00 -1.99 -17.29
N THR A 35 -13.87 -2.69 -17.15
CA THR A 35 -12.53 -2.06 -17.24
C THR A 35 -12.24 -1.48 -18.63
N GLN A 36 -12.79 -2.09 -19.69
CA GLN A 36 -12.65 -1.59 -21.05
C GLN A 36 -13.37 -0.24 -21.24
N ILE A 37 -14.60 -0.14 -20.70
CA ILE A 37 -15.39 1.09 -20.73
C ILE A 37 -14.66 2.20 -19.95
N LEU A 38 -14.11 1.91 -18.78
CA LEU A 38 -13.39 2.88 -17.96
C LEU A 38 -12.18 3.47 -18.70
N ALA A 39 -11.38 2.64 -19.38
CA ALA A 39 -10.24 3.10 -20.16
C ALA A 39 -10.67 3.97 -21.37
N GLU A 40 -11.73 3.56 -22.08
CA GLU A 40 -12.25 4.32 -23.21
C GLU A 40 -12.86 5.67 -22.80
N ARG A 41 -13.53 5.72 -21.63
CA ARG A 41 -14.05 6.97 -21.06
C ARG A 41 -12.93 7.97 -20.75
N ILE A 42 -11.76 7.52 -20.24
CA ILE A 42 -10.60 8.38 -20.05
C ILE A 42 -10.13 8.95 -21.39
N ARG A 43 -10.00 8.11 -22.41
CA ARG A 43 -9.62 8.55 -23.76
C ARG A 43 -10.56 9.62 -24.30
N GLN A 44 -11.86 9.43 -24.16
CA GLN A 44 -12.87 10.41 -24.59
C GLN A 44 -12.84 11.70 -23.77
N ALA A 45 -12.68 11.62 -22.46
CA ALA A 45 -12.58 12.77 -21.59
C ALA A 45 -11.36 13.65 -21.94
N LEU A 46 -10.19 13.03 -22.19
CA LEU A 46 -9.01 13.74 -22.67
C LEU A 46 -9.24 14.40 -24.03
N ALA A 47 -9.87 13.67 -24.97
CA ALA A 47 -10.23 14.23 -26.28
C ALA A 47 -11.22 15.41 -26.19
N ASN A 48 -12.05 15.45 -25.15
CA ASN A 48 -12.99 16.54 -24.88
C ASN A 48 -12.39 17.67 -24.02
N GLY A 49 -11.08 17.64 -23.75
CA GLY A 49 -10.33 18.72 -23.09
C GLY A 49 -10.30 18.64 -21.57
N VAL A 50 -10.72 17.53 -20.95
CA VAL A 50 -10.47 17.31 -19.51
C VAL A 50 -8.97 17.06 -19.32
N LYS A 51 -8.33 17.74 -18.39
CA LYS A 51 -6.91 17.57 -18.12
C LYS A 51 -6.64 16.23 -17.45
N ALA A 52 -5.51 15.60 -17.75
CA ALA A 52 -5.13 14.30 -17.18
C ALA A 52 -5.02 14.35 -15.65
N ASP A 53 -4.45 15.42 -15.12
CA ASP A 53 -4.28 15.62 -13.67
C ASP A 53 -5.62 15.93 -12.94
N ASP A 54 -6.71 16.26 -13.67
CA ASP A 54 -8.07 16.42 -13.14
C ASP A 54 -8.88 15.13 -13.16
N MET A 55 -8.23 14.00 -13.50
CA MET A 55 -8.86 12.69 -13.57
C MET A 55 -8.45 11.78 -12.43
N LEU A 56 -9.44 11.10 -11.84
CA LEU A 56 -9.26 10.17 -10.73
C LEU A 56 -9.96 8.85 -11.05
N CYS A 57 -9.17 7.76 -11.15
CA CYS A 57 -9.68 6.42 -11.34
C CYS A 57 -9.36 5.57 -10.12
N LEU A 58 -10.40 5.18 -9.39
CA LEU A 58 -10.30 4.43 -8.16
C LEU A 58 -10.79 3.00 -8.34
N THR A 59 -10.07 2.05 -7.79
CA THR A 59 -10.43 0.63 -7.74
C THR A 59 -10.30 0.08 -6.33
N PHE A 60 -10.74 -1.15 -6.09
CA PHE A 60 -10.63 -1.76 -4.78
C PHE A 60 -9.25 -2.40 -4.53
N THR A 61 -8.59 -2.95 -5.57
CA THR A 61 -7.32 -3.70 -5.43
C THR A 61 -6.20 -3.11 -6.30
N ASN A 62 -4.94 -3.31 -5.89
CA ASN A 62 -3.76 -2.92 -6.67
C ASN A 62 -3.74 -3.58 -8.05
N ARG A 63 -4.13 -4.86 -8.13
CA ARG A 63 -4.22 -5.58 -9.40
C ARG A 63 -5.21 -4.95 -10.38
N ALA A 64 -6.43 -4.61 -9.90
CA ALA A 64 -7.42 -3.93 -10.73
C ALA A 64 -6.90 -2.57 -11.21
N ALA A 65 -6.18 -1.85 -10.35
CA ALA A 65 -5.53 -0.59 -10.71
C ALA A 65 -4.49 -0.77 -11.81
N ARG A 66 -3.61 -1.79 -11.72
CA ARG A 66 -2.63 -2.10 -12.78
C ARG A 66 -3.30 -2.48 -14.09
N GLY A 67 -4.23 -3.42 -14.06
CA GLY A 67 -4.97 -3.82 -15.28
C GLY A 67 -5.76 -2.66 -15.92
N MET A 68 -6.19 -1.68 -15.12
CA MET A 68 -6.78 -0.44 -15.61
C MET A 68 -5.70 0.47 -16.21
N ARG A 69 -4.56 0.66 -15.53
CA ARG A 69 -3.43 1.47 -16.02
C ARG A 69 -2.94 0.95 -17.37
N GLU A 70 -2.67 -0.34 -17.51
CA GLU A 70 -2.24 -0.96 -18.76
C GLU A 70 -3.22 -0.70 -19.91
N ARG A 71 -4.54 -0.78 -19.66
CA ARG A 71 -5.56 -0.50 -20.68
C ARG A 71 -5.65 0.98 -21.02
N VAL A 72 -5.48 1.85 -20.06
CA VAL A 72 -5.43 3.30 -20.28
C VAL A 72 -4.21 3.64 -21.13
N ASP A 73 -3.04 3.13 -20.80
CA ASP A 73 -1.80 3.35 -21.53
C ASP A 73 -1.88 2.85 -22.98
N LEU A 74 -2.49 1.67 -23.18
CA LEU A 74 -2.74 1.12 -24.53
C LEU A 74 -3.72 1.96 -25.35
N ARG A 75 -4.71 2.63 -24.73
CA ARG A 75 -5.75 3.38 -25.42
C ARG A 75 -5.43 4.85 -25.63
N VAL A 76 -4.72 5.44 -24.70
CA VAL A 76 -4.43 6.87 -24.64
C VAL A 76 -3.01 7.19 -25.11
N GLY A 77 -2.10 6.26 -24.88
CA GLY A 77 -0.65 6.46 -24.93
C GLY A 77 -0.11 6.88 -23.56
N LYS A 78 1.02 6.29 -23.17
CA LYS A 78 1.62 6.43 -21.84
C LYS A 78 1.86 7.90 -21.46
N ASP A 79 2.50 8.67 -22.35
CA ASP A 79 2.83 10.09 -22.10
C ASP A 79 1.60 10.95 -21.79
N LYS A 80 0.47 10.68 -22.45
CA LYS A 80 -0.79 11.46 -22.25
C LYS A 80 -1.58 11.02 -21.02
N ALA A 81 -1.34 9.81 -20.56
CA ALA A 81 -2.04 9.22 -19.43
C ALA A 81 -1.25 9.32 -18.12
N GLU A 82 -0.01 9.79 -18.14
CA GLU A 82 0.91 9.80 -17.00
C GLU A 82 0.30 10.50 -15.78
N ASP A 83 -0.29 11.67 -15.96
CA ASP A 83 -0.89 12.45 -14.87
C ASP A 83 -2.26 11.95 -14.39
N VAL A 84 -2.88 10.99 -15.09
CA VAL A 84 -4.14 10.39 -14.65
C VAL A 84 -3.88 9.53 -13.41
N PHE A 85 -4.49 9.86 -12.28
CA PHE A 85 -4.37 8.98 -11.12
C PHE A 85 -5.17 7.69 -11.32
N VAL A 86 -4.50 6.55 -11.26
CA VAL A 86 -5.12 5.22 -11.24
C VAL A 86 -4.59 4.46 -10.02
N GLY A 87 -5.47 4.07 -9.09
CA GLY A 87 -5.06 3.41 -7.86
C GLY A 87 -6.23 2.97 -6.98
N ASN A 88 -5.92 2.39 -5.82
CA ASN A 88 -6.94 2.15 -4.81
C ASN A 88 -7.12 3.38 -3.90
N VAL A 89 -8.21 3.39 -3.10
CA VAL A 89 -8.56 4.53 -2.22
C VAL A 89 -7.47 4.80 -1.19
N HIS A 90 -6.87 3.77 -0.59
CA HIS A 90 -5.81 3.94 0.42
C HIS A 90 -4.54 4.58 -0.18
N ARG A 91 -4.16 4.17 -1.41
CA ARG A 91 -3.02 4.78 -2.12
C ARG A 91 -3.29 6.25 -2.43
N PHE A 92 -4.53 6.58 -2.82
CA PHE A 92 -4.94 7.98 -3.00
C PHE A 92 -4.82 8.76 -1.69
N CYS A 93 -5.40 8.25 -0.59
CA CYS A 93 -5.38 8.90 0.71
C CYS A 93 -3.94 9.11 1.22
N SER A 94 -3.10 8.09 1.11
CA SER A 94 -1.67 8.21 1.46
C SER A 94 -1.01 9.34 0.67
N ARG A 95 -1.10 9.33 -0.68
CA ARG A 95 -0.54 10.37 -1.53
C ARG A 95 -1.10 11.76 -1.17
N PHE A 96 -2.40 11.86 -0.92
CA PHE A 96 -3.06 13.11 -0.54
C PHE A 96 -2.52 13.68 0.78
N LEU A 97 -2.38 12.84 1.81
CA LEU A 97 -1.91 13.25 3.14
C LEU A 97 -0.46 13.75 3.10
N PHE A 98 0.43 13.04 2.40
CA PHE A 98 1.82 13.45 2.27
C PHE A 98 2.00 14.67 1.37
N ALA A 99 1.36 14.70 0.20
CA ALA A 99 1.48 15.81 -0.75
C ALA A 99 0.96 17.15 -0.19
N ASN A 100 -0.03 17.11 0.69
CA ASN A 100 -0.60 18.30 1.33
C ASN A 100 0.01 18.59 2.72
N ASN A 101 1.07 17.90 3.14
CA ASN A 101 1.73 18.06 4.44
C ASN A 101 0.77 17.94 5.65
N ILE A 102 -0.25 17.10 5.53
CA ILE A 102 -1.21 16.86 6.62
C ILE A 102 -0.56 16.02 7.72
N VAL A 103 0.29 15.09 7.32
CA VAL A 103 1.07 14.21 8.21
C VAL A 103 2.57 14.48 8.07
N PRO A 104 3.38 14.25 9.13
CA PRO A 104 4.84 14.35 9.02
C PRO A 104 5.42 13.43 7.93
N VAL A 105 6.47 13.87 7.25
CA VAL A 105 7.15 13.09 6.20
C VAL A 105 7.68 11.74 6.72
N GLU A 106 8.06 11.69 8.00
CA GLU A 106 8.55 10.46 8.65
C GLU A 106 7.44 9.52 9.12
N THR A 107 6.20 9.77 8.73
CA THR A 107 5.09 8.89 9.09
C THR A 107 5.19 7.58 8.32
N ALA A 108 5.15 6.46 9.05
CA ALA A 108 5.12 5.13 8.47
C ALA A 108 3.70 4.56 8.46
N ILE A 109 3.32 3.95 7.35
CA ILE A 109 2.06 3.21 7.23
C ILE A 109 2.31 1.79 7.68
N ILE A 110 1.52 1.32 8.65
CA ILE A 110 1.62 -0.03 9.21
C ILE A 110 0.54 -0.94 8.63
N ASP A 111 0.95 -2.17 8.35
CA ASP A 111 0.08 -3.24 7.91
C ASP A 111 -0.58 -3.98 9.08
N ASP A 112 -1.56 -4.85 8.78
CA ASP A 112 -2.30 -5.61 9.78
C ASP A 112 -1.38 -6.47 10.67
N ASP A 113 -0.32 -7.05 10.12
CA ASP A 113 0.64 -7.84 10.90
C ASP A 113 1.41 -6.97 11.91
N THR A 114 1.76 -5.76 11.54
CA THR A 114 2.41 -4.79 12.44
C THR A 114 1.46 -4.30 13.52
N VAL A 115 0.17 -4.09 13.17
CA VAL A 115 -0.90 -3.81 14.13
C VAL A 115 -1.00 -4.93 15.15
N ASP A 116 -1.08 -6.19 14.70
CA ASP A 116 -1.13 -7.36 15.57
C ASP A 116 0.10 -7.48 16.47
N SER A 117 1.29 -7.20 15.94
CA SER A 117 2.54 -7.18 16.72
C SER A 117 2.54 -6.11 17.82
N ILE A 118 1.99 -4.91 17.54
CA ILE A 118 1.85 -3.84 18.54
C ILE A 118 0.83 -4.22 19.62
N LEU A 119 -0.32 -4.76 19.21
CA LEU A 119 -1.36 -5.20 20.16
C LEU A 119 -0.88 -6.37 21.01
N ALA A 120 -0.18 -7.36 20.44
CA ALA A 120 0.43 -8.46 21.18
C ALA A 120 1.40 -7.98 22.25
N GLN A 121 2.18 -6.93 21.96
CA GLN A 121 3.06 -6.29 22.97
C GLN A 121 2.28 -5.77 24.17
N TYR A 122 1.16 -5.06 23.95
CA TYR A 122 0.33 -4.55 25.05
C TYR A 122 -0.39 -5.63 25.84
N LEU A 123 -0.79 -6.71 25.17
CA LEU A 123 -1.47 -7.86 25.78
C LEU A 123 -0.50 -8.87 26.39
N ASN A 124 0.83 -8.67 26.21
CA ASN A 124 1.88 -9.63 26.58
C ASN A 124 1.64 -11.03 26.02
N GLU A 125 1.31 -11.08 24.73
CA GLU A 125 1.02 -12.29 23.97
C GLU A 125 2.14 -12.60 22.97
N ASP A 126 2.23 -13.88 22.59
CA ASP A 126 3.08 -14.31 21.47
C ASP A 126 2.38 -13.97 20.13
N GLU A 127 3.09 -13.30 19.23
CA GLU A 127 2.57 -12.88 17.91
C GLU A 127 2.08 -14.06 17.06
N ASP A 128 2.79 -15.20 17.09
CA ASP A 128 2.38 -16.41 16.34
C ASP A 128 1.11 -17.05 16.96
N ALA A 129 0.95 -16.95 18.27
CA ALA A 129 -0.23 -17.43 18.96
C ALA A 129 -1.48 -16.61 18.62
N VAL A 130 -1.36 -15.31 18.35
CA VAL A 130 -2.51 -14.47 17.91
C VAL A 130 -3.07 -14.92 16.57
N ARG A 131 -2.21 -15.27 15.63
CA ARG A 131 -2.61 -15.72 14.29
C ARG A 131 -3.37 -17.05 14.29
N SER A 132 -3.08 -17.93 15.23
CA SER A 132 -3.67 -19.27 15.32
C SER A 132 -4.90 -19.35 16.22
N ASP A 133 -5.07 -18.44 17.19
CA ASP A 133 -6.14 -18.45 18.19
C ASP A 133 -7.30 -17.52 17.83
N PHE A 134 -8.49 -18.09 17.66
CA PHE A 134 -9.71 -17.32 17.33
C PHE A 134 -10.10 -16.31 18.42
N GLY A 135 -9.93 -16.67 19.70
CA GLY A 135 -10.25 -15.79 20.82
C GLY A 135 -9.35 -14.55 20.88
N LYS A 136 -8.06 -14.74 20.61
CA LYS A 136 -7.06 -13.65 20.55
C LYS A 136 -7.34 -12.72 19.38
N ARG A 137 -7.55 -13.23 18.17
CA ARG A 137 -7.94 -12.43 16.99
C ARG A 137 -9.18 -11.60 17.26
N ARG A 138 -10.18 -12.17 17.93
CA ARG A 138 -11.39 -11.45 18.33
C ARG A 138 -11.11 -10.34 19.34
N THR A 139 -10.17 -10.53 20.27
CA THR A 139 -9.75 -9.49 21.22
C THR A 139 -9.09 -8.35 20.47
N HIS A 140 -8.18 -8.64 19.53
CA HIS A 140 -7.55 -7.62 18.67
C HIS A 140 -8.59 -6.86 17.85
N ALA A 141 -9.52 -7.56 17.20
CA ALA A 141 -10.59 -6.95 16.43
C ALA A 141 -11.48 -6.00 17.27
N LEU A 142 -11.75 -6.35 18.54
CA LEU A 142 -12.51 -5.47 19.43
C LEU A 142 -11.69 -4.23 19.86
N ILE A 143 -10.40 -4.37 20.10
CA ILE A 143 -9.51 -3.22 20.39
C ILE A 143 -9.47 -2.28 19.17
N MET A 144 -9.33 -2.81 17.96
CA MET A 144 -9.36 -2.02 16.73
C MET A 144 -10.71 -1.35 16.51
N PHE A 145 -11.82 -2.07 16.77
CA PHE A 145 -13.16 -1.49 16.71
C PHE A 145 -13.28 -0.27 17.64
N PHE A 146 -12.82 -0.36 18.88
CA PHE A 146 -12.87 0.78 19.81
C PHE A 146 -12.00 1.94 19.32
N SER A 147 -10.78 1.69 18.83
CA SER A 147 -9.89 2.74 18.39
C SER A 147 -10.47 3.55 17.23
N HIS A 148 -11.06 2.88 16.25
CA HIS A 148 -11.64 3.53 15.07
C HIS A 148 -13.06 4.06 15.33
N PHE A 149 -13.87 3.36 16.13
CA PHE A 149 -15.21 3.81 16.49
C PHE A 149 -15.19 5.19 17.17
N MET A 150 -14.24 5.39 18.08
CA MET A 150 -14.08 6.67 18.78
C MET A 150 -13.69 7.80 17.84
N TYR A 151 -12.81 7.51 16.90
CA TYR A 151 -12.40 8.47 15.88
C TYR A 151 -13.60 8.89 15.00
N ASP A 152 -14.37 7.94 14.51
CA ASP A 152 -15.55 8.19 13.68
C ASP A 152 -16.57 9.11 14.38
N ILE A 153 -16.81 8.88 15.67
CA ILE A 153 -17.75 9.70 16.46
C ILE A 153 -17.24 11.13 16.59
N ILE A 154 -15.97 11.30 16.92
CA ILE A 154 -15.37 12.63 17.12
C ILE A 154 -15.41 13.44 15.82
N ASN A 155 -15.21 12.79 14.68
CA ASN A 155 -15.17 13.43 13.37
C ASN A 155 -16.53 13.46 12.65
N GLY A 156 -17.60 13.04 13.31
CA GLY A 156 -18.96 13.10 12.77
C GLY A 156 -19.27 12.00 11.73
N VAL A 157 -18.43 10.98 11.59
CA VAL A 157 -18.72 9.80 10.76
C VAL A 157 -19.59 8.82 11.56
N PRO A 158 -20.85 8.59 11.19
CA PRO A 158 -21.75 7.77 11.99
C PRO A 158 -21.39 6.29 11.90
N ARG A 159 -21.11 5.67 13.04
CA ARG A 159 -21.09 4.21 13.20
C ARG A 159 -22.24 3.76 14.09
N GLU A 160 -22.93 2.72 13.68
CA GLU A 160 -23.99 2.15 14.45
C GLU A 160 -23.46 1.38 15.67
N LEU A 161 -23.99 1.69 16.83
CA LEU A 161 -23.71 0.96 18.06
C LEU A 161 -24.51 -0.34 18.09
N ARG A 162 -24.01 -1.38 17.49
CA ARG A 162 -24.66 -2.70 17.34
C ARG A 162 -23.68 -3.85 17.55
N THR A 163 -24.23 -5.05 17.66
CA THR A 163 -23.43 -6.27 17.68
C THR A 163 -22.68 -6.44 16.36
N HIS A 164 -21.38 -6.62 16.46
CA HIS A 164 -20.53 -6.94 15.29
C HIS A 164 -20.12 -8.42 15.40
N PRO A 165 -20.39 -9.27 14.38
CA PRO A 165 -20.17 -10.72 14.48
C PRO A 165 -18.75 -11.12 14.85
N GLU A 166 -17.76 -10.33 14.39
CA GLU A 166 -16.35 -10.65 14.54
C GLU A 166 -15.70 -10.07 15.79
N CYS A 167 -16.19 -8.94 16.31
CA CYS A 167 -15.55 -8.26 17.42
C CYS A 167 -16.46 -7.87 18.59
N VAL A 168 -17.73 -7.51 18.36
CA VAL A 168 -18.65 -7.07 19.39
C VAL A 168 -19.75 -8.10 19.60
N THR A 169 -19.78 -8.75 20.77
CA THR A 169 -20.72 -9.79 21.09
C THR A 169 -22.02 -9.25 21.68
N LYS A 170 -23.01 -10.15 21.80
CA LYS A 170 -24.25 -9.84 22.54
C LYS A 170 -23.98 -9.51 24.01
N GLU A 171 -23.01 -10.19 24.60
CA GLU A 171 -22.56 -9.99 25.99
C GLU A 171 -21.85 -8.63 26.14
N ASP A 172 -21.04 -8.20 25.15
CA ASP A 172 -20.42 -6.87 25.13
C ASP A 172 -21.50 -5.78 25.07
N VAL A 173 -22.51 -5.93 24.18
CA VAL A 173 -23.63 -4.98 24.07
C VAL A 173 -24.46 -4.96 25.39
N ALA A 174 -24.71 -6.13 26.01
CA ALA A 174 -25.37 -6.19 27.29
C ALA A 174 -24.59 -5.48 28.41
N SER A 175 -23.28 -5.65 28.44
CA SER A 175 -22.38 -4.96 29.36
C SER A 175 -22.41 -3.45 29.17
N MET A 176 -22.35 -2.96 27.92
CA MET A 176 -22.47 -1.53 27.59
C MET A 176 -23.79 -0.94 28.08
N LYS A 177 -24.92 -1.67 27.87
CA LYS A 177 -26.25 -1.25 28.38
C LYS A 177 -26.30 -1.20 29.90
N ALA A 178 -25.63 -2.14 30.57
CA ALA A 178 -25.56 -2.15 32.04
C ALA A 178 -24.71 -0.98 32.55
N LEU A 179 -23.60 -0.65 31.90
CA LEU A 179 -22.78 0.50 32.22
C LEU A 179 -23.55 1.80 32.00
N ALA A 180 -24.24 1.96 30.86
CA ALA A 180 -25.13 3.09 30.60
C ALA A 180 -26.14 3.31 31.71
N LYS A 181 -26.84 2.24 32.14
CA LYS A 181 -27.81 2.30 33.20
C LYS A 181 -27.19 2.69 34.55
N ALA A 182 -26.01 2.18 34.86
CA ALA A 182 -25.32 2.47 36.12
C ALA A 182 -24.93 3.95 36.26
N VAL A 183 -24.67 4.63 35.15
CA VAL A 183 -24.32 6.07 35.14
C VAL A 183 -25.47 6.99 34.70
N GLY A 184 -26.66 6.42 34.40
CA GLY A 184 -27.83 7.19 33.99
C GLY A 184 -27.71 7.84 32.61
N LYS A 185 -26.89 7.24 31.70
CA LYS A 185 -26.67 7.73 30.32
C LYS A 185 -27.48 6.91 29.31
N PRO A 186 -27.85 7.49 28.16
CA PRO A 186 -28.47 6.73 27.08
C PRO A 186 -27.44 5.73 26.48
N PHE A 187 -27.95 4.68 25.84
CA PHE A 187 -27.15 3.71 25.11
C PHE A 187 -26.97 4.21 23.66
N ASP A 188 -26.08 5.13 23.47
CA ASP A 188 -25.76 5.77 22.18
C ASP A 188 -24.26 6.07 22.03
N ALA A 189 -23.94 6.83 21.01
CA ALA A 189 -22.58 7.23 20.71
C ALA A 189 -21.89 8.00 21.87
N SER A 190 -22.63 8.79 22.64
CA SER A 190 -22.06 9.55 23.78
C SER A 190 -21.54 8.64 24.88
N LEU A 191 -22.18 7.49 25.09
CA LEU A 191 -21.69 6.48 26.03
C LEU A 191 -20.32 5.92 25.60
N MET A 192 -20.14 5.66 24.30
CA MET A 192 -18.88 5.10 23.82
C MET A 192 -17.73 6.09 23.99
N ILE A 193 -17.98 7.37 23.74
CA ILE A 193 -16.99 8.42 24.00
C ILE A 193 -16.58 8.41 25.48
N ASP A 194 -17.57 8.30 26.35
CA ASP A 194 -17.33 8.32 27.79
C ASP A 194 -16.59 7.07 28.29
N LEU A 195 -16.99 5.87 27.82
CA LEU A 195 -16.32 4.61 28.14
C LEU A 195 -14.85 4.61 27.70
N TYR A 196 -14.57 5.12 26.51
CA TYR A 196 -13.22 5.20 25.98
C TYR A 196 -12.36 6.22 26.73
N GLY A 197 -12.89 7.43 26.94
CA GLY A 197 -12.15 8.52 27.60
C GLY A 197 -11.94 8.31 29.10
N HIS A 198 -12.82 7.54 29.76
CA HIS A 198 -12.83 7.37 31.21
C HIS A 198 -12.88 5.89 31.64
N ALA A 199 -12.20 5.01 30.90
CA ALA A 199 -12.23 3.55 31.15
C ALA A 199 -11.90 3.20 32.60
N ASP A 200 -10.96 3.88 33.25
CA ASP A 200 -10.57 3.63 34.65
C ASP A 200 -11.69 3.96 35.63
N PHE A 201 -12.43 5.05 35.43
CA PHE A 201 -13.63 5.37 36.22
C PHE A 201 -14.67 4.27 36.13
N TYR A 202 -14.93 3.74 34.93
CA TYR A 202 -15.87 2.65 34.72
C TYR A 202 -15.38 1.32 35.30
N LEU A 203 -14.08 1.05 35.27
CA LEU A 203 -13.49 -0.13 35.93
C LEU A 203 -13.73 -0.08 37.46
N ASP A 204 -13.54 1.09 38.07
CA ASP A 204 -13.87 1.28 39.50
C ASP A 204 -15.35 1.12 39.76
N LEU A 205 -16.24 1.65 38.90
CA LEU A 205 -17.68 1.51 39.02
C LEU A 205 -18.15 0.04 38.95
N VAL A 206 -17.57 -0.77 38.09
CA VAL A 206 -17.87 -2.19 37.95
C VAL A 206 -17.56 -2.97 39.22
N CYS A 207 -16.57 -2.53 40.02
CA CYS A 207 -16.26 -3.13 41.32
C CYS A 207 -17.26 -2.79 42.43
N GLN A 208 -18.08 -1.72 42.25
CA GLN A 208 -19.03 -1.29 43.27
C GLN A 208 -20.27 -2.19 43.39
N PRO A 209 -20.92 -2.23 44.54
CA PRO A 209 -22.14 -3.06 44.75
C PRO A 209 -23.33 -2.71 43.82
N VAL A 210 -23.38 -1.47 43.33
CA VAL A 210 -24.41 -0.98 42.42
C VAL A 210 -24.38 -1.66 41.06
N PHE A 211 -23.25 -2.21 40.64
CA PHE A 211 -23.11 -2.86 39.34
C PHE A 211 -23.47 -4.37 39.45
N PRO A 212 -24.27 -4.94 38.48
CA PRO A 212 -24.70 -6.32 38.52
C PRO A 212 -23.53 -7.32 38.57
N GLN A 213 -23.47 -8.14 39.63
CA GLN A 213 -22.35 -9.06 39.85
C GLN A 213 -22.12 -10.04 38.68
N LEU A 214 -23.17 -10.53 38.04
CA LEU A 214 -23.10 -11.46 36.90
C LEU A 214 -22.45 -10.84 35.66
N MET A 215 -22.46 -9.51 35.53
CA MET A 215 -21.90 -8.80 34.38
C MET A 215 -20.50 -8.23 34.63
N ARG A 216 -19.99 -8.29 35.87
CA ARG A 216 -18.71 -7.66 36.25
C ARG A 216 -17.55 -8.15 35.39
N TYR A 217 -17.42 -9.46 35.22
CA TYR A 217 -16.32 -10.04 34.43
C TYR A 217 -16.32 -9.53 33.00
N GLN A 218 -17.46 -9.61 32.29
CA GLN A 218 -17.56 -9.18 30.89
C GLN A 218 -17.35 -7.66 30.74
N ALA A 219 -17.94 -6.86 31.65
CA ALA A 219 -17.76 -5.41 31.64
C ALA A 219 -16.29 -5.02 31.90
N THR A 220 -15.59 -5.70 32.82
CA THR A 220 -14.15 -5.50 33.05
C THR A 220 -13.34 -5.84 31.82
N GLN A 221 -13.62 -6.96 31.15
CA GLN A 221 -12.92 -7.32 29.89
C GLN A 221 -13.13 -6.28 28.79
N LEU A 222 -14.36 -5.81 28.63
CA LEU A 222 -14.71 -4.78 27.65
C LEU A 222 -13.92 -3.47 27.92
N LEU A 223 -13.97 -2.97 29.16
CA LEU A 223 -13.30 -1.72 29.54
C LEU A 223 -11.78 -1.83 29.45
N THR A 224 -11.21 -2.98 29.77
CA THR A 224 -9.77 -3.24 29.60
C THR A 224 -9.38 -3.14 28.13
N LYS A 225 -10.19 -3.64 27.20
CA LYS A 225 -9.95 -3.53 25.77
C LYS A 225 -10.10 -2.09 25.27
N ALA A 226 -11.05 -1.31 25.80
CA ALA A 226 -11.14 0.13 25.51
C ALA A 226 -9.89 0.88 25.97
N ARG A 227 -9.32 0.53 27.14
CA ARG A 227 -8.06 1.09 27.62
C ARG A 227 -6.87 0.72 26.72
N TYR A 228 -6.82 -0.52 26.22
CA TYR A 228 -5.78 -0.91 25.24
C TYR A 228 -5.93 -0.17 23.91
N ALA A 229 -7.17 0.07 23.44
CA ALA A 229 -7.41 0.89 22.25
C ALA A 229 -6.86 2.30 22.42
N HIS A 230 -7.07 2.93 23.57
CA HIS A 230 -6.51 4.24 23.88
C HIS A 230 -4.97 4.22 23.87
N ALA A 231 -4.36 3.22 24.48
CA ALA A 231 -2.91 3.05 24.49
C ALA A 231 -2.35 2.83 23.07
N TYR A 232 -3.02 2.05 22.23
CA TYR A 232 -2.65 1.81 20.84
C TYR A 232 -2.67 3.12 20.02
N VAL A 233 -3.72 3.91 20.13
CA VAL A 233 -3.82 5.22 19.44
C VAL A 233 -2.73 6.18 19.91
N ALA A 234 -2.47 6.24 21.24
CA ALA A 234 -1.39 7.05 21.80
C ALA A 234 -0.02 6.59 21.26
N TYR A 235 0.22 5.28 21.19
CA TYR A 235 1.46 4.71 20.66
C TYR A 235 1.66 5.09 19.18
N LYS A 236 0.65 4.96 18.35
CA LYS A 236 0.73 5.38 16.94
C LYS A 236 1.14 6.85 16.80
N ARG A 237 0.47 7.73 17.55
CA ARG A 237 0.77 9.18 17.52
C ARG A 237 2.22 9.48 17.96
N GLN A 238 2.69 8.87 19.04
CA GLN A 238 4.06 9.06 19.55
C GLN A 238 5.14 8.57 18.57
N ASN A 239 4.82 7.57 17.76
CA ASN A 239 5.78 6.95 16.84
C ASN A 239 5.57 7.37 15.38
N ASN A 240 4.67 8.32 15.08
CA ASN A 240 4.28 8.72 13.73
C ASN A 240 3.89 7.50 12.86
N LEU A 241 2.98 6.68 13.36
CA LEU A 241 2.45 5.52 12.66
C LEU A 241 0.99 5.75 12.28
N LEU A 242 0.61 5.31 11.10
CA LEU A 242 -0.78 5.28 10.63
C LEU A 242 -1.13 3.87 10.19
N ASP A 243 -2.28 3.36 10.60
CA ASP A 243 -2.88 2.19 9.97
C ASP A 243 -3.75 2.60 8.77
N PHE A 244 -4.28 1.62 8.06
CA PHE A 244 -5.07 1.89 6.85
C PHE A 244 -6.35 2.70 7.12
N GLU A 245 -6.95 2.55 8.29
CA GLU A 245 -8.15 3.32 8.67
C GLU A 245 -7.80 4.78 8.99
N ASP A 246 -6.64 5.04 9.62
CA ASP A 246 -6.17 6.41 9.86
C ASP A 246 -6.00 7.19 8.55
N LEU A 247 -5.55 6.52 7.47
CA LEU A 247 -5.41 7.17 6.16
C LEU A 247 -6.76 7.71 5.66
N LEU A 248 -7.81 6.91 5.81
CA LEU A 248 -9.16 7.31 5.39
C LEU A 248 -9.69 8.44 6.27
N GLN A 249 -9.55 8.30 7.58
CA GLN A 249 -10.07 9.26 8.55
C GLN A 249 -9.42 10.64 8.38
N LEU A 250 -8.09 10.69 8.36
CA LEU A 250 -7.36 11.95 8.20
C LEU A 250 -7.64 12.62 6.86
N THR A 251 -7.82 11.84 5.79
CA THR A 251 -8.20 12.37 4.49
C THR A 251 -9.62 12.97 4.52
N TYR A 252 -10.58 12.24 5.12
CA TYR A 252 -11.95 12.74 5.27
C TYR A 252 -12.01 14.04 6.08
N ASP A 253 -11.27 14.10 7.20
CA ASP A 253 -11.21 15.28 8.06
C ASP A 253 -10.63 16.48 7.32
N ALA A 254 -9.52 16.29 6.62
CA ALA A 254 -8.89 17.34 5.85
C ALA A 254 -9.84 17.90 4.79
N LEU A 255 -10.48 17.02 4.03
CA LEU A 255 -11.43 17.40 3.00
C LEU A 255 -12.70 18.09 3.55
N SER A 256 -13.13 17.70 4.76
CA SER A 256 -14.32 18.27 5.42
C SER A 256 -14.07 19.65 6.03
N ASN A 257 -12.83 19.93 6.46
CA ASN A 257 -12.46 21.14 7.18
C ASN A 257 -11.67 22.15 6.31
N GLY A 258 -11.33 21.80 5.07
CA GLY A 258 -10.54 22.64 4.17
C GLY A 258 -11.15 22.77 2.78
N ASP A 259 -11.31 24.02 2.32
CA ASP A 259 -11.89 24.32 0.99
C ASP A 259 -10.84 24.35 -0.13
N ASP A 260 -9.54 24.44 0.21
CA ASP A 260 -8.43 24.69 -0.72
C ASP A 260 -7.87 23.42 -1.40
N TYR A 261 -8.39 22.23 -1.06
CA TYR A 261 -7.90 21.00 -1.67
C TYR A 261 -8.45 20.78 -3.07
N LYS A 262 -7.60 20.18 -3.92
CA LYS A 262 -7.95 19.83 -5.30
C LYS A 262 -9.24 18.99 -5.36
N ARG A 263 -10.18 19.40 -6.21
CA ARG A 263 -11.38 18.64 -6.61
C ARG A 263 -11.22 18.21 -8.05
N TYR A 264 -11.72 17.03 -8.39
CA TYR A 264 -11.52 16.39 -9.68
C TYR A 264 -12.74 16.58 -10.59
N ALA A 265 -12.49 16.99 -11.82
CA ALA A 265 -13.53 17.14 -12.82
C ALA A 265 -14.06 15.79 -13.34
N TRP A 266 -13.23 14.75 -13.26
CA TRP A 266 -13.55 13.41 -13.76
C TRP A 266 -13.17 12.32 -12.78
N ILE A 267 -14.17 11.63 -12.23
CA ILE A 267 -13.97 10.53 -11.27
C ILE A 267 -14.59 9.25 -11.82
N GLN A 268 -13.87 8.15 -11.75
CA GLN A 268 -14.35 6.82 -12.06
C GLN A 268 -14.00 5.87 -10.92
N VAL A 269 -14.98 5.08 -10.47
CA VAL A 269 -14.82 4.16 -9.33
C VAL A 269 -15.25 2.77 -9.77
N ASP A 270 -14.35 1.80 -9.73
CA ASP A 270 -14.65 0.39 -10.02
C ASP A 270 -14.85 -0.42 -8.73
N GLU A 271 -15.61 -1.51 -8.82
CA GLU A 271 -15.94 -2.43 -7.72
C GLU A 271 -16.54 -1.70 -6.49
N VAL A 272 -17.42 -0.73 -6.74
CA VAL A 272 -17.99 0.12 -5.68
C VAL A 272 -18.72 -0.64 -4.58
N GLN A 273 -19.22 -1.86 -4.86
CA GLN A 273 -19.86 -2.73 -3.87
C GLN A 273 -18.91 -3.20 -2.75
N ASP A 274 -17.61 -3.07 -2.93
CA ASP A 274 -16.60 -3.48 -1.95
C ASP A 274 -16.11 -2.31 -1.08
N LEU A 275 -16.51 -1.07 -1.40
CA LEU A 275 -16.14 0.12 -0.65
C LEU A 275 -16.98 0.26 0.62
N ASN A 276 -16.32 0.75 1.67
CA ASN A 276 -17.00 1.11 2.91
C ASN A 276 -17.60 2.55 2.84
N PRO A 277 -18.53 2.91 3.74
CA PRO A 277 -19.18 4.23 3.72
C PRO A 277 -18.20 5.42 3.80
N LEU A 278 -17.09 5.29 4.55
CA LEU A 278 -16.10 6.35 4.69
C LEU A 278 -15.34 6.59 3.38
N GLN A 279 -14.97 5.52 2.67
CA GLN A 279 -14.35 5.63 1.35
C GLN A 279 -15.26 6.34 0.35
N LEU A 280 -16.56 6.03 0.36
CA LEU A 280 -17.54 6.73 -0.50
C LEU A 280 -17.72 8.19 -0.10
N ALA A 281 -17.72 8.52 1.20
CA ALA A 281 -17.78 9.89 1.66
C ALA A 281 -16.57 10.72 1.19
N ILE A 282 -15.36 10.14 1.24
CA ILE A 282 -14.15 10.75 0.70
C ILE A 282 -14.30 11.02 -0.81
N ILE A 283 -14.72 10.02 -1.58
CA ILE A 283 -14.89 10.14 -3.04
C ILE A 283 -15.91 11.23 -3.37
N SER A 284 -17.00 11.30 -2.62
CA SER A 284 -18.03 12.33 -2.82
C SER A 284 -17.48 13.75 -2.63
N GLN A 285 -16.60 13.94 -1.64
CA GLN A 285 -15.97 15.23 -1.38
C GLN A 285 -14.88 15.60 -2.41
N LEU A 286 -14.28 14.62 -3.07
CA LEU A 286 -13.27 14.87 -4.11
C LEU A 286 -13.86 15.34 -5.44
N ARG A 287 -15.17 15.23 -5.65
CA ARG A 287 -15.82 15.62 -6.89
C ARG A 287 -15.96 17.14 -7.00
N ALA A 288 -15.54 17.71 -8.13
CA ALA A 288 -15.85 19.09 -8.46
C ALA A 288 -17.36 19.29 -8.65
N GLU A 289 -17.89 20.48 -8.38
CA GLU A 289 -19.32 20.79 -8.40
C GLU A 289 -20.01 20.39 -9.72
N LYS A 290 -19.35 20.67 -10.85
CA LYS A 290 -19.82 20.29 -12.21
C LYS A 290 -19.12 19.03 -12.75
N GLY A 291 -18.39 18.30 -11.90
CA GLY A 291 -17.62 17.14 -12.30
C GLY A 291 -18.48 15.92 -12.65
N CYS A 292 -17.94 15.08 -13.53
CA CYS A 292 -18.50 13.77 -13.87
C CYS A 292 -17.99 12.73 -12.87
N CYS A 293 -18.89 11.96 -12.26
CA CYS A 293 -18.54 10.82 -11.40
C CYS A 293 -19.34 9.58 -11.81
N VAL A 294 -18.64 8.51 -12.18
CA VAL A 294 -19.27 7.24 -12.56
C VAL A 294 -18.78 6.14 -11.64
N TYR A 295 -19.74 5.54 -10.94
CA TYR A 295 -19.54 4.38 -10.08
C TYR A 295 -19.91 3.11 -10.82
N LEU A 296 -19.01 2.12 -10.86
CA LEU A 296 -19.29 0.80 -11.43
C LEU A 296 -19.27 -0.25 -10.33
N GLY A 297 -20.25 -1.13 -10.34
CA GLY A 297 -20.36 -2.19 -9.33
C GLY A 297 -21.17 -3.38 -9.77
N ASP A 298 -21.06 -4.46 -8.98
CA ASP A 298 -21.79 -5.70 -9.16
C ASP A 298 -22.36 -6.18 -7.83
N GLU A 299 -23.68 -6.06 -7.68
CA GLU A 299 -24.38 -6.50 -6.47
C GLU A 299 -24.25 -8.01 -6.20
N GLN A 300 -24.09 -8.81 -7.25
CA GLN A 300 -23.98 -10.27 -7.15
C GLN A 300 -22.63 -10.72 -6.56
N GLN A 301 -21.61 -9.86 -6.62
CA GLN A 301 -20.27 -10.14 -6.12
C GLN A 301 -19.91 -9.43 -4.79
N ALA A 302 -20.87 -8.88 -4.08
CA ALA A 302 -20.66 -8.25 -2.77
C ALA A 302 -20.43 -9.32 -1.67
N ILE A 303 -19.17 -9.75 -1.46
CA ILE A 303 -18.79 -10.80 -0.48
C ILE A 303 -17.86 -10.30 0.64
N PHE A 304 -17.52 -9.00 0.68
CA PHE A 304 -16.64 -8.40 1.70
C PHE A 304 -17.42 -7.68 2.82
N SER A 305 -18.57 -8.23 3.21
CA SER A 305 -19.40 -7.67 4.29
C SER A 305 -18.65 -7.56 5.62
N PHE A 306 -17.71 -8.46 5.88
CA PHE A 306 -16.84 -8.44 7.07
C PHE A 306 -15.86 -7.24 7.09
N MET A 307 -15.52 -6.64 5.94
CA MET A 307 -14.72 -5.42 5.84
C MET A 307 -15.55 -4.13 5.90
N GLY A 308 -16.84 -4.21 6.27
CA GLY A 308 -17.74 -3.06 6.37
C GLY A 308 -18.44 -2.68 5.07
N ALA A 309 -18.17 -3.36 3.94
CA ALA A 309 -18.92 -3.21 2.71
C ALA A 309 -20.33 -3.80 2.88
N LYS A 310 -21.39 -3.04 2.56
CA LYS A 310 -22.77 -3.48 2.71
C LYS A 310 -23.56 -3.19 1.45
N LEU A 311 -24.52 -4.07 1.14
CA LEU A 311 -25.53 -3.78 0.11
C LEU A 311 -26.31 -2.48 0.39
N ALA A 312 -26.50 -2.12 1.66
CA ALA A 312 -27.06 -0.83 2.05
C ALA A 312 -26.29 0.36 1.48
N THR A 313 -24.98 0.23 1.32
CA THR A 313 -24.11 1.26 0.72
C THR A 313 -24.46 1.50 -0.76
N LEU A 314 -24.70 0.42 -1.52
CA LEU A 314 -25.17 0.54 -2.92
C LEU A 314 -26.57 1.16 -3.01
N ASN A 315 -27.47 0.86 -2.09
CA ASN A 315 -28.81 1.48 -2.06
C ASN A 315 -28.72 2.98 -1.79
N THR A 316 -27.90 3.40 -0.83
CA THR A 316 -27.62 4.82 -0.58
C THR A 316 -27.05 5.50 -1.83
N LEU A 317 -26.16 4.81 -2.55
CA LEU A 317 -25.58 5.35 -3.78
C LEU A 317 -26.61 5.47 -4.91
N LYS A 318 -27.55 4.52 -5.05
CA LYS A 318 -28.69 4.63 -5.99
C LYS A 318 -29.54 5.88 -5.71
N GLU A 319 -29.79 6.18 -4.43
CA GLU A 319 -30.51 7.38 -4.02
C GLU A 319 -29.71 8.66 -4.36
N GLN A 320 -28.41 8.68 -4.06
CA GLN A 320 -27.53 9.81 -4.38
C GLN A 320 -27.42 10.09 -5.89
N CYS A 321 -27.50 9.06 -6.72
CA CYS A 321 -27.51 9.19 -8.17
C CYS A 321 -28.87 9.64 -8.75
N GLU A 322 -29.87 9.88 -7.93
CA GLU A 322 -31.19 10.44 -8.34
C GLU A 322 -31.83 9.70 -9.53
N GLY A 323 -31.77 8.38 -9.53
CA GLY A 323 -32.31 7.53 -10.60
C GLY A 323 -31.45 7.42 -11.86
N ARG A 324 -30.24 8.05 -11.89
CA ARG A 324 -29.24 7.85 -12.96
C ARG A 324 -28.50 6.53 -12.76
N VAL A 325 -29.24 5.44 -12.87
CA VAL A 325 -28.74 4.07 -12.75
C VAL A 325 -28.78 3.41 -14.11
N HIS A 326 -27.66 2.90 -14.57
CA HIS A 326 -27.48 2.25 -15.86
C HIS A 326 -27.13 0.78 -15.69
N HIS A 327 -27.36 -0.02 -16.70
CA HIS A 327 -27.09 -1.47 -16.67
C HIS A 327 -26.29 -1.87 -17.90
N LEU A 328 -25.25 -2.69 -17.71
CA LEU A 328 -24.56 -3.35 -18.80
C LEU A 328 -25.25 -4.69 -19.11
N GLY A 329 -25.79 -4.82 -20.30
CA GLY A 329 -26.70 -5.91 -20.66
C GLY A 329 -26.07 -7.09 -21.43
N ILE A 330 -24.76 -7.04 -21.83
CA ILE A 330 -24.15 -8.08 -22.65
C ILE A 330 -22.89 -8.62 -22.00
N ASN A 331 -22.83 -9.95 -21.82
CA ASN A 331 -21.63 -10.67 -21.34
C ASN A 331 -20.75 -11.08 -22.54
N HIS A 332 -19.59 -10.45 -22.64
CA HIS A 332 -18.60 -10.70 -23.72
C HIS A 332 -17.52 -11.72 -23.36
N ARG A 333 -17.58 -12.32 -22.15
CA ARG A 333 -16.53 -13.20 -21.62
C ARG A 333 -16.85 -14.68 -21.79
N GLN A 334 -18.06 -15.05 -21.46
CA GLN A 334 -18.43 -16.45 -21.21
C GLN A 334 -19.34 -17.00 -22.30
N PRO A 335 -19.25 -18.31 -22.61
CA PRO A 335 -20.19 -19.00 -23.49
C PRO A 335 -21.63 -18.90 -23.00
N ARG A 336 -22.58 -18.95 -23.95
CA ARG A 336 -24.03 -18.82 -23.71
C ARG A 336 -24.52 -19.69 -22.54
N ASN A 337 -24.21 -21.00 -22.53
CA ASN A 337 -24.65 -21.94 -21.52
C ASN A 337 -24.14 -21.61 -20.09
N ILE A 338 -22.94 -21.01 -19.97
CA ILE A 338 -22.41 -20.55 -18.68
C ILE A 338 -23.16 -19.30 -18.22
N VAL A 339 -23.41 -18.34 -19.13
CA VAL A 339 -24.18 -17.11 -18.80
C VAL A 339 -25.59 -17.47 -18.35
N GLU A 340 -26.30 -18.32 -19.09
CA GLU A 340 -27.64 -18.78 -18.75
C GLU A 340 -27.67 -19.48 -17.37
N MET A 341 -26.70 -20.37 -17.11
CA MET A 341 -26.55 -21.05 -15.81
C MET A 341 -26.34 -20.05 -14.67
N LEU A 342 -25.48 -19.04 -14.86
CA LEU A 342 -25.21 -18.00 -13.85
C LEU A 342 -26.45 -17.11 -13.62
N ASN A 343 -27.21 -16.81 -14.67
CA ASN A 343 -28.47 -16.05 -14.56
C ASN A 343 -29.52 -16.81 -13.77
N ASP A 344 -29.75 -18.10 -14.08
CA ASP A 344 -30.69 -18.95 -13.35
C ASP A 344 -30.25 -19.12 -11.88
N TYR A 345 -28.94 -19.21 -11.62
CA TYR A 345 -28.41 -19.21 -10.27
C TYR A 345 -28.75 -17.92 -9.51
N ALA A 346 -28.52 -16.75 -10.15
CA ALA A 346 -28.76 -15.44 -9.54
C ALA A 346 -30.26 -15.22 -9.26
N ILE A 347 -31.16 -15.63 -10.15
CA ILE A 347 -32.61 -15.55 -9.95
C ILE A 347 -33.01 -16.42 -8.73
N ALA A 348 -32.59 -17.68 -8.70
CA ALA A 348 -33.05 -18.64 -7.73
C ALA A 348 -32.46 -18.42 -6.32
N ASN A 349 -31.16 -18.08 -6.22
CA ASN A 349 -30.43 -18.03 -4.95
C ASN A 349 -30.17 -16.62 -4.43
N LEU A 350 -30.03 -15.63 -5.34
CA LEU A 350 -29.79 -14.23 -4.96
C LEU A 350 -31.04 -13.37 -5.11
N ARG A 351 -32.14 -13.91 -5.62
CA ARG A 351 -33.43 -13.21 -5.86
C ARG A 351 -33.26 -11.97 -6.75
N PHE A 352 -32.35 -12.10 -7.72
CA PHE A 352 -32.03 -11.01 -8.62
C PHE A 352 -33.13 -10.81 -9.66
N ASP A 353 -33.36 -9.55 -10.07
CA ASP A 353 -34.35 -9.23 -11.09
C ASP A 353 -33.89 -9.75 -12.46
N PRO A 354 -34.66 -10.63 -13.12
CA PRO A 354 -34.30 -11.16 -14.45
C PRO A 354 -34.06 -10.07 -15.52
N ALA A 355 -34.72 -8.92 -15.39
CA ALA A 355 -34.58 -7.81 -16.35
C ALA A 355 -33.20 -7.13 -16.27
N LEU A 356 -32.44 -7.35 -15.20
CA LEU A 356 -31.12 -6.75 -14.97
C LEU A 356 -29.96 -7.72 -15.26
N LEU A 357 -30.27 -8.94 -15.67
CA LEU A 357 -29.26 -9.97 -15.97
C LEU A 357 -28.69 -9.82 -17.38
N PRO A 358 -27.40 -10.13 -17.59
CA PRO A 358 -26.78 -9.97 -18.91
C PRO A 358 -27.20 -11.06 -19.88
N GLU A 359 -27.35 -10.68 -21.14
CA GLU A 359 -27.49 -11.62 -22.27
C GLU A 359 -26.11 -12.11 -22.73
N PRO A 360 -25.98 -13.36 -23.20
CA PRO A 360 -24.74 -13.86 -23.76
C PRO A 360 -24.43 -13.22 -25.12
N SER A 361 -23.16 -12.84 -25.35
CA SER A 361 -22.70 -12.39 -26.65
C SER A 361 -22.66 -13.54 -27.66
N ASP A 362 -23.11 -13.29 -28.88
CA ASP A 362 -23.04 -14.27 -29.97
C ASP A 362 -21.59 -14.52 -30.45
N ALA A 363 -20.63 -13.69 -30.06
CA ALA A 363 -19.22 -13.83 -30.45
C ALA A 363 -18.50 -14.95 -29.69
N VAL A 364 -19.05 -15.44 -28.56
CA VAL A 364 -18.43 -16.47 -27.72
C VAL A 364 -19.11 -17.83 -27.97
N VAL A 365 -18.38 -18.76 -28.62
CA VAL A 365 -18.90 -20.06 -28.99
C VAL A 365 -19.03 -20.96 -27.76
N ALA A 366 -20.17 -21.58 -27.58
CA ALA A 366 -20.43 -22.57 -26.52
C ALA A 366 -19.76 -23.93 -26.86
N ASP A 367 -19.14 -24.58 -25.87
CA ASP A 367 -18.72 -25.97 -25.91
C ASP A 367 -19.69 -26.79 -25.05
N ASP A 368 -20.27 -27.84 -25.63
CA ASP A 368 -21.15 -28.78 -24.93
C ASP A 368 -20.54 -29.44 -23.69
N SER A 369 -19.20 -29.43 -23.56
CA SER A 369 -18.46 -30.01 -22.44
C SER A 369 -18.10 -28.98 -21.36
N SER A 370 -18.56 -27.75 -21.52
CA SER A 370 -18.15 -26.62 -20.65
C SER A 370 -18.66 -26.68 -19.23
N LEU A 371 -19.75 -27.40 -18.94
CA LEU A 371 -20.35 -27.53 -17.62
C LEU A 371 -20.40 -28.99 -17.18
N ARG A 372 -19.69 -29.34 -16.09
CA ARG A 372 -19.67 -30.70 -15.54
C ARG A 372 -19.88 -30.73 -14.04
N LEU A 373 -20.80 -31.56 -13.55
CA LEU A 373 -21.02 -31.89 -12.16
C LEU A 373 -20.40 -33.27 -11.88
N CYS A 374 -19.40 -33.30 -11.03
CA CYS A 374 -18.60 -34.48 -10.73
C CYS A 374 -18.86 -34.92 -9.29
N ARG A 375 -19.16 -36.23 -9.13
CA ARG A 375 -19.32 -36.83 -7.80
C ARG A 375 -18.13 -37.75 -7.51
N SER A 376 -17.52 -37.57 -6.34
CA SER A 376 -16.55 -38.48 -5.77
C SER A 376 -17.14 -39.20 -4.56
N ASP A 377 -16.61 -40.34 -4.18
CA ASP A 377 -17.12 -41.09 -3.04
C ASP A 377 -16.87 -40.36 -1.72
N THR A 378 -15.68 -39.87 -1.53
CA THR A 378 -15.23 -39.16 -0.30
C THR A 378 -14.46 -37.89 -0.66
N VAL A 379 -14.25 -36.99 0.32
CA VAL A 379 -13.39 -35.82 0.17
C VAL A 379 -11.97 -36.19 -0.24
N THR A 380 -11.43 -37.32 0.23
CA THR A 380 -10.09 -37.78 -0.14
C THR A 380 -10.02 -38.19 -1.61
N THR A 381 -11.00 -38.95 -2.09
CA THR A 381 -11.10 -39.33 -3.52
C THR A 381 -11.38 -38.10 -4.38
N GLU A 382 -12.14 -37.12 -3.88
CA GLU A 382 -12.40 -35.85 -4.56
C GLU A 382 -11.09 -35.06 -4.78
N ILE A 383 -10.21 -34.99 -3.78
CA ILE A 383 -8.89 -34.36 -3.92
C ILE A 383 -8.05 -35.07 -5.00
N ASP A 384 -8.12 -36.42 -5.06
CA ASP A 384 -7.42 -37.20 -6.07
C ASP A 384 -7.96 -36.92 -7.47
N ASP A 385 -9.27 -36.91 -7.62
CA ASP A 385 -9.97 -36.65 -8.88
C ASP A 385 -9.71 -35.24 -9.42
N VAL A 386 -9.77 -34.25 -8.51
CA VAL A 386 -9.48 -32.83 -8.81
C VAL A 386 -8.03 -32.65 -9.26
N ALA A 387 -7.07 -33.30 -8.59
CA ALA A 387 -5.66 -33.22 -8.96
C ALA A 387 -5.40 -33.91 -10.32
N ALA A 388 -6.04 -35.06 -10.58
CA ALA A 388 -5.95 -35.76 -11.86
C ALA A 388 -6.58 -34.94 -13.01
N LEU A 389 -7.71 -34.28 -12.76
CA LEU A 389 -8.34 -33.38 -13.75
C LEU A 389 -7.47 -32.17 -14.04
N ALA A 390 -6.93 -31.50 -13.02
CA ALA A 390 -6.06 -30.35 -13.19
C ALA A 390 -4.81 -30.69 -14.01
N ARG A 391 -4.20 -31.87 -13.74
CA ARG A 391 -3.10 -32.42 -14.56
C ARG A 391 -3.51 -32.59 -16.01
N LYS A 392 -4.63 -33.29 -16.25
CA LYS A 392 -5.15 -33.51 -17.58
C LYS A 392 -5.39 -32.21 -18.35
N LEU A 393 -6.01 -31.19 -17.70
CA LEU A 393 -6.28 -29.91 -18.35
C LEU A 393 -5.00 -29.15 -18.70
N ALA A 394 -3.97 -29.22 -17.85
CA ALA A 394 -2.66 -28.63 -18.12
C ALA A 394 -1.90 -29.34 -19.24
N GLU A 395 -2.06 -30.68 -19.39
CA GLU A 395 -1.47 -31.48 -20.46
C GLU A 395 -2.21 -31.29 -21.79
N GLU A 396 -3.54 -31.05 -21.77
CA GLU A 396 -4.36 -30.80 -22.98
C GLU A 396 -3.97 -29.48 -23.66
N ASP A 397 -3.79 -28.42 -22.90
CA ASP A 397 -3.43 -27.11 -23.43
C ASP A 397 -2.72 -26.27 -22.33
N ASN A 398 -1.43 -26.24 -22.44
CA ASN A 398 -0.57 -25.53 -21.48
C ASN A 398 -0.63 -23.97 -21.63
N SER A 399 -1.31 -23.47 -22.65
CA SER A 399 -1.57 -22.01 -22.76
C SER A 399 -2.74 -21.54 -21.89
N LYS A 400 -3.61 -22.48 -21.44
CA LYS A 400 -4.81 -22.17 -20.67
C LYS A 400 -4.60 -22.27 -19.17
N THR A 401 -5.20 -21.34 -18.45
CA THR A 401 -5.18 -21.30 -17.00
C THR A 401 -6.28 -22.19 -16.39
N THR A 402 -5.94 -22.92 -15.32
CA THR A 402 -6.87 -23.75 -14.56
C THR A 402 -6.84 -23.36 -13.08
N ALA A 403 -7.98 -22.96 -12.51
CA ALA A 403 -8.09 -22.69 -11.08
C ALA A 403 -8.86 -23.78 -10.34
N ILE A 404 -8.34 -24.21 -9.20
CA ILE A 404 -9.05 -24.99 -8.20
C ILE A 404 -9.48 -24.04 -7.09
N VAL A 405 -10.78 -23.77 -7.03
CA VAL A 405 -11.36 -22.79 -6.08
C VAL A 405 -11.94 -23.56 -4.89
N VAL A 406 -11.47 -23.25 -3.70
CA VAL A 406 -11.79 -23.95 -2.46
C VAL A 406 -12.41 -23.01 -1.42
N ASN A 407 -13.09 -23.56 -0.43
CA ASN A 407 -13.80 -22.78 0.60
C ASN A 407 -12.87 -22.32 1.74
N SER A 408 -11.81 -23.05 2.04
CA SER A 408 -10.91 -22.73 3.17
C SER A 408 -9.44 -22.89 2.84
N ASN A 409 -8.55 -22.26 3.64
CA ASN A 409 -7.11 -22.43 3.52
C ASN A 409 -6.69 -23.89 3.75
N ARG A 410 -7.36 -24.62 4.66
CA ARG A 410 -7.09 -26.05 4.90
C ARG A 410 -7.35 -26.90 3.67
N ASP A 411 -8.42 -26.60 2.93
CA ASP A 411 -8.72 -27.31 1.67
C ASP A 411 -7.67 -26.99 0.61
N ALA A 412 -7.24 -25.72 0.53
CA ALA A 412 -6.17 -25.30 -0.36
C ALA A 412 -4.85 -26.03 -0.06
N ASP A 413 -4.50 -26.20 1.20
CA ASP A 413 -3.32 -26.96 1.62
C ASP A 413 -3.42 -28.42 1.18
N ALA A 414 -4.54 -29.06 1.45
CA ALA A 414 -4.75 -30.47 1.09
C ALA A 414 -4.70 -30.72 -0.43
N VAL A 415 -5.31 -29.85 -1.23
CA VAL A 415 -5.26 -29.92 -2.70
C VAL A 415 -3.85 -29.64 -3.20
N SER A 416 -3.18 -28.61 -2.69
CA SER A 416 -1.81 -28.26 -3.07
C SER A 416 -0.82 -29.40 -2.77
N ASP A 417 -0.90 -29.98 -1.56
CA ASP A 417 -0.07 -31.14 -1.19
C ASP A 417 -0.26 -32.32 -2.14
N ARG A 418 -1.51 -32.54 -2.60
CA ARG A 418 -1.79 -33.61 -3.56
C ARG A 418 -1.23 -33.31 -4.94
N LEU A 419 -1.41 -32.10 -5.45
CA LEU A 419 -0.81 -31.65 -6.72
C LEU A 419 0.71 -31.80 -6.70
N HIS A 420 1.36 -31.43 -5.59
CA HIS A 420 2.79 -31.61 -5.41
C HIS A 420 3.20 -33.09 -5.50
N LYS A 421 2.46 -33.99 -4.80
CA LYS A 421 2.73 -35.45 -4.82
C LYS A 421 2.57 -36.09 -6.20
N VAL A 422 1.69 -35.56 -7.04
CA VAL A 422 1.50 -36.05 -8.42
C VAL A 422 2.33 -35.29 -9.46
N GLY A 423 3.18 -34.37 -9.03
CA GLY A 423 4.12 -33.63 -9.88
C GLY A 423 3.47 -32.58 -10.79
N VAL A 424 2.36 -31.97 -10.38
CA VAL A 424 1.70 -30.90 -11.13
C VAL A 424 2.23 -29.54 -10.61
N PRO A 425 2.96 -28.78 -11.44
CA PRO A 425 3.36 -27.40 -11.09
C PRO A 425 2.12 -26.53 -10.88
N HIS A 426 2.06 -25.83 -9.76
CA HIS A 426 0.91 -25.00 -9.42
C HIS A 426 1.30 -23.83 -8.50
N PHE A 427 0.55 -22.73 -8.60
CA PHE A 427 0.69 -21.60 -7.71
C PHE A 427 -0.49 -21.56 -6.72
N LYS A 428 -0.17 -21.54 -5.41
CA LYS A 428 -1.19 -21.53 -4.34
C LYS A 428 -1.38 -20.14 -3.79
N ILE A 429 -2.62 -19.62 -3.84
CA ILE A 429 -3.04 -18.32 -3.30
C ILE A 429 -3.90 -18.57 -2.06
N SER A 430 -3.26 -18.92 -0.95
CA SER A 430 -4.00 -19.19 0.30
C SER A 430 -3.04 -19.18 1.50
N GLY A 431 -3.60 -19.05 2.70
CA GLY A 431 -2.81 -18.97 3.93
C GLY A 431 -2.10 -17.64 4.11
N THR A 432 -0.88 -17.66 4.67
CA THR A 432 -0.06 -16.47 4.84
C THR A 432 0.35 -15.93 3.47
N ASP A 433 0.10 -14.65 3.24
CA ASP A 433 0.48 -13.96 2.02
C ASP A 433 2.00 -13.93 1.85
N LEU A 434 2.50 -14.14 0.63
CA LEU A 434 3.93 -14.17 0.35
C LEU A 434 4.62 -12.86 0.74
N PHE A 435 3.98 -11.71 0.47
CA PHE A 435 4.53 -10.40 0.86
C PHE A 435 4.47 -10.13 2.36
N SER A 436 3.66 -10.87 3.10
CA SER A 436 3.59 -10.83 4.56
C SER A 436 4.57 -11.79 5.26
N THR A 437 5.34 -12.58 4.49
CA THR A 437 6.34 -13.48 5.09
C THR A 437 7.49 -12.68 5.69
N PRO A 438 8.10 -13.15 6.81
CA PRO A 438 9.21 -12.45 7.45
C PRO A 438 10.40 -12.21 6.52
N GLU A 439 10.66 -13.14 5.60
CA GLU A 439 11.74 -13.03 4.63
C GLU A 439 11.50 -11.88 3.66
N VAL A 440 10.33 -11.81 3.03
CA VAL A 440 10.01 -10.72 2.08
C VAL A 440 9.94 -9.38 2.79
N LYS A 441 9.34 -9.32 3.99
CA LYS A 441 9.34 -8.09 4.81
C LYS A 441 10.75 -7.62 5.14
N LEU A 442 11.67 -8.52 5.43
CA LEU A 442 13.06 -8.16 5.69
C LEU A 442 13.78 -7.64 4.43
N LEU A 443 13.50 -8.23 3.26
CA LEU A 443 14.03 -7.73 1.98
C LEU A 443 13.50 -6.34 1.65
N VAL A 444 12.19 -6.12 1.81
CA VAL A 444 11.57 -4.80 1.60
C VAL A 444 12.07 -3.78 2.62
N ALA A 445 12.30 -4.19 3.87
CA ALA A 445 12.88 -3.31 4.90
C ALA A 445 14.30 -2.87 4.54
N HIS A 446 15.14 -3.78 4.00
CA HIS A 446 16.47 -3.43 3.50
C HIS A 446 16.40 -2.36 2.40
N LEU A 447 15.57 -2.59 1.38
CA LEU A 447 15.36 -1.61 0.31
C LEU A 447 14.82 -0.27 0.84
N SER A 448 13.93 -0.32 1.83
CA SER A 448 13.35 0.86 2.45
C SER A 448 14.36 1.71 3.23
N VAL A 449 15.31 1.09 3.96
CA VAL A 449 16.36 1.84 4.68
C VAL A 449 17.42 2.37 3.72
N VAL A 450 17.67 1.72 2.59
CA VAL A 450 18.53 2.23 1.52
C VAL A 450 17.90 3.45 0.85
N ASN A 451 16.58 3.41 0.62
CA ASN A 451 15.84 4.56 0.06
C ASN A 451 15.72 5.74 1.04
N ASN A 452 15.43 5.45 2.29
CA ASN A 452 15.26 6.45 3.36
C ASN A 452 15.89 5.95 4.66
N GLU A 453 17.10 6.41 4.97
CA GLU A 453 17.85 6.04 6.17
C GLU A 453 17.19 6.42 7.51
N LEU A 454 16.16 7.25 7.50
CA LEU A 454 15.37 7.63 8.68
C LEU A 454 14.08 6.83 8.83
N ASN A 455 13.81 5.84 7.98
CA ASN A 455 12.61 5.01 8.06
C ASN A 455 12.63 4.14 9.32
N SER A 456 11.98 4.61 10.37
CA SER A 456 11.96 3.98 11.69
C SER A 456 11.36 2.57 11.69
N LEU A 457 10.32 2.33 10.91
CA LEU A 457 9.68 1.01 10.83
C LEU A 457 10.60 -0.02 10.16
N ALA A 458 11.21 0.35 9.04
CA ALA A 458 12.12 -0.51 8.31
C ALA A 458 13.37 -0.85 9.15
N TRP A 459 13.93 0.11 9.89
CA TRP A 459 15.03 -0.18 10.81
C TRP A 459 14.63 -1.11 11.94
N ALA A 460 13.42 -0.97 12.50
CA ALA A 460 12.94 -1.92 13.51
C ALA A 460 12.83 -3.35 12.94
N GLN A 461 12.37 -3.49 11.70
CA GLN A 461 12.31 -4.77 10.99
C GLN A 461 13.72 -5.35 10.71
N ILE A 462 14.68 -4.52 10.32
CA ILE A 462 16.09 -4.94 10.16
C ILE A 462 16.65 -5.43 11.50
N LEU A 463 16.49 -4.66 12.58
CA LEU A 463 17.01 -5.02 13.90
C LEU A 463 16.45 -6.35 14.40
N GLN A 464 15.17 -6.62 14.18
CA GLN A 464 14.54 -7.89 14.54
C GLN A 464 14.92 -9.01 13.57
N GLY A 465 14.80 -8.81 12.27
CA GLY A 465 15.06 -9.83 11.24
C GLY A 465 16.51 -10.30 11.22
N MET A 466 17.46 -9.38 11.47
CA MET A 466 18.88 -9.71 11.65
C MET A 466 19.17 -10.27 13.06
N LYS A 467 18.15 -10.45 13.89
CA LYS A 467 18.28 -10.94 15.28
C LYS A 467 19.21 -10.10 16.15
N VAL A 468 19.35 -8.81 15.84
CA VAL A 468 20.08 -7.85 16.67
C VAL A 468 19.27 -7.56 17.93
N CYS A 469 17.96 -7.36 17.78
CA CYS A 469 17.00 -7.34 18.89
C CYS A 469 16.20 -8.66 18.91
N GLU A 470 15.84 -9.12 20.11
CA GLU A 470 15.11 -10.39 20.29
C GLU A 470 13.64 -10.28 19.86
N THR A 471 13.02 -9.13 20.08
CA THR A 471 11.59 -8.91 19.78
C THR A 471 11.37 -7.64 18.95
N ALA A 472 10.28 -7.60 18.19
CA ALA A 472 9.85 -6.41 17.45
C ALA A 472 9.63 -5.20 18.37
N ALA A 473 9.09 -5.42 19.57
CA ALA A 473 8.91 -4.40 20.60
C ALA A 473 10.23 -3.75 21.02
N THR A 474 11.27 -4.55 21.31
CA THR A 474 12.59 -4.05 21.68
C THR A 474 13.21 -3.25 20.55
N ALA A 475 13.08 -3.74 19.30
CA ALA A 475 13.58 -3.06 18.12
C ALA A 475 12.88 -1.69 17.93
N ARG A 476 11.54 -1.64 17.96
CA ARG A 476 10.76 -0.39 17.86
C ARG A 476 11.13 0.62 18.96
N ASN A 477 11.24 0.17 20.20
CA ASN A 477 11.59 1.03 21.32
C ASN A 477 13.01 1.63 21.16
N LEU A 478 13.97 0.84 20.68
CA LEU A 478 15.31 1.33 20.38
C LEU A 478 15.28 2.42 19.31
N VAL A 479 14.65 2.15 18.16
CA VAL A 479 14.57 3.11 17.05
C VAL A 479 13.84 4.39 17.47
N HIS A 480 12.73 4.27 18.21
CA HIS A 480 12.05 5.43 18.80
C HIS A 480 12.99 6.25 19.70
N LYS A 481 13.81 5.57 20.53
CA LYS A 481 14.77 6.27 21.41
C LYS A 481 15.87 6.98 20.61
N LEU A 482 16.41 6.36 19.58
CA LEU A 482 17.38 6.99 18.67
C LEU A 482 16.78 8.26 18.06
N ARG A 483 15.55 8.17 17.52
CA ARG A 483 14.83 9.31 16.95
C ARG A 483 14.64 10.46 17.95
N THR A 484 14.22 10.18 19.21
CA THR A 484 14.04 11.21 20.23
C THR A 484 15.33 11.89 20.67
N LEU A 485 16.48 11.32 20.31
CA LEU A 485 17.81 11.82 20.57
C LEU A 485 18.51 12.37 19.31
N ALA A 486 17.79 12.52 18.21
CA ALA A 486 18.34 12.95 16.92
C ALA A 486 19.54 12.10 16.43
N ILE A 487 19.50 10.78 16.68
CA ILE A 487 20.49 9.82 16.19
C ILE A 487 19.90 9.08 15.01
N ALA A 488 20.55 9.12 13.85
CA ALA A 488 20.19 8.27 12.75
C ALA A 488 20.51 6.80 13.08
N PRO A 489 19.63 5.83 12.82
CA PRO A 489 19.95 4.42 13.05
C PRO A 489 21.22 3.96 12.35
N ALA A 490 21.54 4.49 11.19
CA ALA A 490 22.77 4.25 10.44
C ALA A 490 24.04 4.72 11.19
N ASP A 491 23.93 5.68 12.12
CA ASP A 491 25.08 6.09 12.95
C ASP A 491 25.63 4.93 13.79
N LEU A 492 24.77 3.97 14.20
CA LEU A 492 25.22 2.78 14.92
C LEU A 492 26.12 1.87 14.07
N LEU A 493 26.01 1.94 12.75
CA LEU A 493 26.88 1.20 11.82
C LEU A 493 28.23 1.88 11.64
N SER A 494 28.31 3.20 11.75
CA SER A 494 29.51 3.99 11.49
C SER A 494 30.40 4.25 12.72
N GLY A 495 30.15 3.58 13.83
CA GLY A 495 31.00 3.69 15.01
C GLY A 495 30.60 4.78 16.02
N ALA A 496 29.34 5.26 15.96
CA ALA A 496 28.83 6.27 16.89
C ALA A 496 28.99 5.90 18.37
N THR A 497 29.01 4.63 18.72
CA THR A 497 29.19 4.13 20.09
C THR A 497 30.64 4.17 20.59
N ASP A 498 31.61 4.31 19.69
CA ASP A 498 33.05 4.31 20.07
C ASP A 498 33.51 5.71 20.45
N ASP A 499 33.29 6.69 19.56
CA ASP A 499 33.71 8.08 19.70
C ASP A 499 32.54 9.06 19.81
N HIS A 500 31.32 8.57 20.01
CA HIS A 500 30.08 9.34 19.92
C HIS A 500 29.91 10.08 18.57
N ASP A 501 30.44 9.52 17.48
CA ASP A 501 30.54 10.18 16.16
C ASP A 501 29.23 10.06 15.36
N THR A 502 28.14 10.63 15.93
CA THR A 502 26.84 10.71 15.23
C THR A 502 26.87 11.76 14.12
N TYR A 503 25.94 11.67 13.15
CA TYR A 503 25.81 12.63 12.07
C TYR A 503 25.66 14.07 12.59
N LEU A 504 24.84 14.29 13.62
CA LEU A 504 24.67 15.57 14.27
C LEU A 504 25.99 16.05 14.90
N LYS A 505 26.72 15.18 15.61
CA LYS A 505 28.01 15.55 16.25
C LYS A 505 29.09 15.88 15.23
N ARG A 506 29.15 15.14 14.10
CA ARG A 506 30.06 15.46 13.00
C ARG A 506 29.78 16.84 12.41
N PHE A 507 28.48 17.18 12.21
CA PHE A 507 28.08 18.51 11.78
C PHE A 507 28.50 19.60 12.75
N LEU A 508 28.19 19.44 14.06
CA LEU A 508 28.57 20.45 15.08
C LEU A 508 30.10 20.66 15.12
N ARG A 509 30.87 19.58 15.07
CA ARG A 509 32.34 19.64 15.04
C ARG A 509 32.86 20.41 13.82
N ALA A 510 32.29 20.14 12.63
CA ALA A 510 32.67 20.86 11.42
C ALA A 510 32.31 22.35 11.50
N TYR A 511 31.13 22.69 12.04
CA TYR A 511 30.68 24.06 12.22
C TYR A 511 31.55 24.84 13.19
N ASP A 512 31.98 24.23 14.31
CA ASP A 512 32.77 24.89 15.35
C ASP A 512 34.26 25.02 15.00
N SER A 513 34.80 24.05 14.26
CA SER A 513 36.26 23.90 14.06
C SER A 513 36.80 24.47 12.75
N GLY A 514 35.96 24.76 11.78
CA GLY A 514 36.44 25.14 10.45
C GLY A 514 35.45 25.91 9.59
N ASP A 515 35.74 25.92 8.30
CA ASP A 515 34.86 26.46 7.29
C ASP A 515 33.93 25.36 6.77
N ILE A 516 32.68 25.71 6.53
CA ILE A 516 31.73 24.91 5.76
C ILE A 516 31.35 25.71 4.51
N VAL A 517 31.25 25.06 3.37
CA VAL A 517 30.74 25.66 2.15
C VAL A 517 29.30 25.22 1.94
N VAL A 518 28.37 26.13 2.21
CA VAL A 518 26.96 25.97 1.90
C VAL A 518 26.77 26.29 0.42
N PHE A 519 26.16 25.40 -0.34
CA PHE A 519 26.01 25.59 -1.79
C PHE A 519 24.63 25.09 -2.25
N ASP A 520 24.23 25.59 -3.42
CA ASP A 520 23.01 25.21 -4.12
C ASP A 520 23.24 25.25 -5.63
N THR A 521 22.49 24.45 -6.39
CA THR A 521 22.60 24.36 -7.84
C THR A 521 21.27 24.53 -8.54
N GLU A 522 21.20 25.45 -9.53
CA GLU A 522 20.10 25.47 -10.49
C GLU A 522 20.43 24.61 -11.70
N THR A 523 19.43 23.92 -12.24
CA THR A 523 19.61 22.87 -13.24
C THR A 523 18.57 22.95 -14.36
N THR A 524 18.82 22.22 -15.46
CA THR A 524 17.86 22.12 -16.58
C THR A 524 16.69 21.19 -16.29
N GLY A 525 16.77 20.38 -15.21
CA GLY A 525 15.75 19.45 -14.76
C GLY A 525 16.19 18.70 -13.51
N LEU A 526 15.45 17.67 -13.10
CA LEU A 526 15.65 16.95 -11.85
C LEU A 526 16.43 15.63 -11.99
N ASN A 527 16.84 15.26 -13.21
CA ASN A 527 17.59 14.03 -13.44
C ASN A 527 19.08 14.26 -13.25
N VAL A 528 19.62 13.85 -12.10
CA VAL A 528 21.04 14.02 -11.74
C VAL A 528 22.02 13.37 -12.75
N PHE A 529 21.55 12.39 -13.52
CA PHE A 529 22.39 11.69 -14.50
C PHE A 529 22.50 12.42 -15.83
N GLU A 530 21.48 13.21 -16.20
CA GLU A 530 21.35 13.76 -17.56
C GLU A 530 21.35 15.28 -17.60
N ASP A 531 20.69 15.91 -16.61
CA ASP A 531 20.51 17.36 -16.63
C ASP A 531 21.79 18.13 -16.37
N ASP A 532 21.83 19.35 -16.90
CA ASP A 532 22.98 20.22 -16.77
C ASP A 532 22.82 21.17 -15.58
N VAL A 533 23.92 21.46 -14.90
CA VAL A 533 24.02 22.56 -13.94
C VAL A 533 24.15 23.87 -14.69
N ILE A 534 23.29 24.85 -14.38
CA ILE A 534 23.23 26.15 -15.05
C ILE A 534 23.60 27.35 -14.16
N GLN A 535 23.54 27.15 -12.83
CA GLN A 535 24.08 28.09 -11.83
C GLN A 535 24.66 27.28 -10.67
N ILE A 536 25.73 27.73 -10.08
CA ILE A 536 26.27 27.27 -8.78
C ILE A 536 26.44 28.51 -7.91
N ALA A 537 25.77 28.55 -6.81
CA ALA A 537 25.98 29.54 -5.75
C ALA A 537 26.51 28.88 -4.49
N ALA A 538 27.38 29.58 -3.77
CA ALA A 538 27.92 29.08 -2.52
C ALA A 538 28.33 30.21 -1.57
N GLU A 539 28.19 29.94 -0.28
CA GLU A 539 28.70 30.79 0.79
C GLU A 539 29.63 29.99 1.69
N ARG A 540 30.80 30.52 1.95
CA ARG A 540 31.70 29.98 2.96
C ARG A 540 31.30 30.56 4.30
N ILE A 541 30.96 29.71 5.25
CA ILE A 541 30.62 30.11 6.62
C ILE A 541 31.73 29.66 7.59
N ARG A 542 31.98 30.48 8.56
CA ARG A 542 32.86 30.20 9.71
C ARG A 542 32.13 30.60 10.98
N GLN A 543 31.88 29.63 11.84
CA GLN A 543 31.09 29.82 13.07
C GLN A 543 29.80 30.63 12.83
N GLY A 544 29.06 30.21 11.78
CA GLY A 544 27.77 30.79 11.38
C GLY A 544 27.78 32.11 10.67
N LYS A 545 28.99 32.69 10.45
CA LYS A 545 29.13 33.97 9.73
C LYS A 545 29.63 33.71 8.31
N VAL A 546 28.98 34.31 7.35
CA VAL A 546 29.47 34.35 5.96
C VAL A 546 30.76 35.09 5.86
N VAL A 547 31.82 34.46 5.38
CA VAL A 547 33.17 35.04 5.22
C VAL A 547 33.54 35.20 3.78
N ASP A 548 32.91 34.45 2.85
CA ASP A 548 33.15 34.55 1.40
C ASP A 548 31.94 34.08 0.62
N LYS A 549 31.74 34.57 -0.60
CA LYS A 549 30.60 34.24 -1.48
C LYS A 549 31.10 33.88 -2.89
N PHE A 550 30.39 32.98 -3.52
CA PHE A 550 30.66 32.52 -4.87
C PHE A 550 29.34 32.37 -5.64
N CYS A 551 29.30 32.82 -6.87
CA CYS A 551 28.18 32.59 -7.79
C CYS A 551 28.71 32.54 -9.23
N VAL A 552 28.32 31.54 -10.00
CA VAL A 552 28.68 31.38 -11.39
C VAL A 552 27.55 30.82 -12.21
N TYR A 553 27.33 31.36 -13.40
CA TYR A 553 26.36 30.87 -14.39
C TYR A 553 27.05 30.08 -15.48
N LEU A 554 26.53 28.90 -15.83
CA LEU A 554 27.13 27.95 -16.75
C LEU A 554 26.38 27.90 -18.07
N GLU A 555 27.13 27.70 -19.17
CA GLU A 555 26.55 27.43 -20.47
C GLU A 555 25.84 26.07 -20.50
N THR A 556 24.74 25.95 -21.24
CA THR A 556 24.07 24.70 -21.53
C THR A 556 23.48 24.69 -22.94
N MET A 557 23.45 23.53 -23.57
CA MET A 557 22.74 23.29 -24.84
C MET A 557 21.33 22.69 -24.61
N ARG A 558 21.01 22.31 -23.37
CA ARG A 558 19.69 21.77 -23.02
C ARG A 558 18.66 22.87 -22.86
N PRO A 559 17.37 22.61 -23.17
CA PRO A 559 16.31 23.57 -22.92
C PRO A 559 16.16 23.80 -21.42
N ILE A 560 16.00 25.05 -21.01
CA ILE A 560 15.70 25.44 -19.63
C ILE A 560 14.18 25.56 -19.50
N PRO A 561 13.54 24.91 -18.51
CA PRO A 561 12.10 25.02 -18.28
C PRO A 561 11.66 26.48 -18.08
N LEU A 562 10.61 26.90 -18.81
CA LEU A 562 10.07 28.26 -18.69
C LEU A 562 9.32 28.48 -17.37
N MET A 563 8.80 27.42 -16.80
CA MET A 563 8.01 27.45 -15.57
C MET A 563 8.61 26.46 -14.56
N LEU A 564 8.58 26.82 -13.28
CA LEU A 564 8.83 25.96 -12.11
C LEU A 564 7.51 25.83 -11.36
N GLY A 565 6.73 24.81 -11.66
CA GLY A 565 5.32 24.72 -11.23
C GLY A 565 4.51 25.89 -11.80
N ASP A 566 3.93 26.71 -10.92
CA ASP A 566 3.11 27.88 -11.30
C ASP A 566 3.92 29.19 -11.41
N ILE A 567 5.23 29.15 -11.21
CA ILE A 567 6.09 30.35 -11.19
C ILE A 567 6.94 30.37 -12.46
N VAL A 568 7.08 31.56 -13.08
CA VAL A 568 8.04 31.76 -14.18
C VAL A 568 9.44 31.57 -13.64
N ASN A 569 10.26 30.77 -14.34
CA ASN A 569 11.61 30.45 -13.90
C ASN A 569 12.52 31.69 -13.91
N PRO A 570 12.93 32.21 -12.74
CA PRO A 570 13.67 33.48 -12.65
C PRO A 570 15.09 33.38 -13.23
N ILE A 571 15.70 32.19 -13.25
CA ILE A 571 17.04 31.94 -13.77
C ILE A 571 17.20 32.38 -15.24
N ILE A 572 16.11 32.34 -16.03
CA ILE A 572 16.13 32.69 -17.45
C ILE A 572 16.45 34.18 -17.63
N GLU A 573 15.92 35.04 -16.76
CA GLU A 573 16.16 36.47 -16.81
C GLU A 573 17.59 36.80 -16.28
N GLU A 574 17.94 36.19 -15.14
CA GLU A 574 19.28 36.39 -14.53
C GLU A 574 20.42 36.02 -15.46
N ARG A 575 20.29 34.93 -16.22
CA ARG A 575 21.32 34.49 -17.18
C ARG A 575 21.53 35.46 -18.33
N LYS A 576 20.57 36.32 -18.66
CA LYS A 576 20.75 37.36 -19.72
C LYS A 576 21.62 38.50 -19.26
N HIS A 577 21.69 38.74 -17.96
CA HIS A 577 22.43 39.86 -17.37
C HIS A 577 23.79 39.45 -16.80
N ASN A 578 24.05 38.16 -16.70
CA ASN A 578 25.28 37.63 -16.13
C ASN A 578 26.18 36.95 -17.20
N LYS A 579 27.47 36.93 -16.92
CA LYS A 579 28.43 36.21 -17.78
C LYS A 579 28.25 34.71 -17.64
N LEU A 580 28.11 34.04 -18.76
CA LEU A 580 28.03 32.57 -18.79
C LEU A 580 29.46 32.01 -18.99
N TYR A 581 29.78 30.96 -18.25
CA TYR A 581 31.08 30.28 -18.31
C TYR A 581 30.92 28.87 -18.89
N PRO A 582 31.90 28.38 -19.66
CA PRO A 582 31.95 26.96 -20.00
C PRO A 582 31.89 26.10 -18.72
N PRO A 583 31.14 24.97 -18.71
CA PRO A 583 30.98 24.15 -17.54
C PRO A 583 32.28 23.76 -16.83
N ALA A 584 33.34 23.35 -17.60
CA ALA A 584 34.63 23.00 -17.04
C ALA A 584 35.31 24.15 -16.27
N GLU A 585 35.17 25.39 -16.75
CA GLU A 585 35.73 26.57 -16.07
C GLU A 585 34.99 26.89 -14.79
N GLY A 586 33.65 26.85 -14.83
CA GLY A 586 32.79 27.11 -13.65
C GLY A 586 32.97 26.07 -12.58
N PHE A 587 32.98 24.78 -12.94
CA PHE A 587 33.25 23.71 -12.00
C PHE A 587 34.63 23.80 -11.35
N LYS A 588 35.64 24.13 -12.13
CA LYS A 588 36.99 24.36 -11.60
C LYS A 588 37.01 25.52 -10.59
N ALA A 589 36.37 26.63 -10.93
CA ALA A 589 36.27 27.79 -10.04
C ALA A 589 35.56 27.43 -8.72
N PHE A 590 34.52 26.62 -8.77
CA PHE A 590 33.85 26.11 -7.58
C PHE A 590 34.75 25.20 -6.73
N LEU A 591 35.48 24.27 -7.35
CA LEU A 591 36.46 23.42 -6.66
C LEU A 591 37.55 24.20 -5.97
N ASP A 592 38.05 25.27 -6.62
CA ASP A 592 39.07 26.18 -6.06
C ASP A 592 38.46 26.98 -4.90
N PHE A 593 37.19 27.44 -5.01
CA PHE A 593 36.48 28.09 -3.94
C PHE A 593 36.23 27.13 -2.76
N ALA A 594 35.71 25.93 -2.99
CA ALA A 594 35.41 24.96 -1.94
C ALA A 594 36.68 24.48 -1.21
N ASN A 595 37.81 24.35 -1.94
CA ASN A 595 39.13 24.02 -1.42
C ASN A 595 39.19 22.89 -0.40
N GLY A 596 38.41 21.81 -0.63
CA GLY A 596 38.35 20.64 0.26
C GLY A 596 37.62 20.83 1.57
N ALA A 597 36.95 21.97 1.80
CA ALA A 597 36.09 22.16 2.97
C ALA A 597 34.87 21.20 2.92
N PRO A 598 34.30 20.79 4.09
CA PRO A 598 33.01 20.12 4.14
C PRO A 598 31.96 20.92 3.40
N LEU A 599 31.16 20.25 2.58
CA LEU A 599 30.04 20.83 1.86
C LEU A 599 28.75 20.69 2.68
N LEU A 600 27.80 21.57 2.41
CA LEU A 600 26.45 21.48 2.94
C LEU A 600 25.45 22.04 1.93
N ALA A 601 24.30 21.37 1.76
CA ALA A 601 23.19 21.86 0.96
C ALA A 601 21.84 21.51 1.62
N HIS A 602 20.74 22.04 1.09
CA HIS A 602 19.40 21.63 1.50
C HIS A 602 18.89 20.57 0.51
N ASN A 603 18.65 19.33 0.98
CA ASN A 603 18.46 18.15 0.13
C ASN A 603 19.74 17.82 -0.67
N ALA A 604 20.85 17.82 0.04
CA ALA A 604 22.21 17.73 -0.49
C ALA A 604 22.46 16.56 -1.44
N ALA A 605 21.68 15.49 -1.37
CA ALA A 605 21.82 14.33 -2.24
C ALA A 605 21.66 14.70 -3.74
N PHE A 606 20.75 15.62 -4.06
CA PHE A 606 20.57 16.10 -5.43
C PHE A 606 21.78 16.89 -5.90
N ASP A 607 22.14 17.97 -5.20
CA ASP A 607 23.24 18.85 -5.57
C ASP A 607 24.59 18.13 -5.62
N TYR A 608 24.86 17.29 -4.63
CA TYR A 608 26.11 16.52 -4.58
C TYR A 608 26.27 15.57 -5.76
N HIS A 609 25.19 14.87 -6.17
CA HIS A 609 25.27 13.86 -7.23
C HIS A 609 25.19 14.48 -8.63
N ILE A 610 24.42 15.54 -8.85
CA ILE A 610 24.45 16.22 -10.15
C ILE A 610 25.83 16.84 -10.41
N MET A 611 26.44 17.43 -9.37
CA MET A 611 27.83 17.89 -9.43
C MET A 611 28.81 16.73 -9.70
N TYR A 612 28.65 15.59 -9.03
CA TYR A 612 29.49 14.42 -9.27
C TYR A 612 29.43 13.94 -10.73
N PHE A 613 28.25 13.79 -11.31
CA PHE A 613 28.10 13.30 -12.67
C PHE A 613 28.59 14.33 -13.70
N ARG A 614 28.26 15.62 -13.54
CA ARG A 614 28.73 16.66 -14.47
C ARG A 614 30.22 16.90 -14.38
N LEU A 615 30.81 16.85 -13.19
CA LEU A 615 32.25 16.90 -13.01
C LEU A 615 32.96 15.74 -13.70
N LYS A 616 32.43 14.54 -13.59
CA LYS A 616 32.99 13.36 -14.28
C LYS A 616 33.02 13.53 -15.80
N ASP A 617 32.01 14.21 -16.37
CA ASP A 617 31.93 14.47 -17.79
C ASP A 617 32.89 15.60 -18.23
N CYS A 618 33.02 16.67 -17.46
CA CYS A 618 33.74 17.88 -17.81
C CYS A 618 35.20 17.90 -17.32
N LEU A 619 35.47 17.30 -16.17
CA LEU A 619 36.77 17.28 -15.47
C LEU A 619 37.03 15.90 -14.88
N PRO A 620 37.24 14.86 -15.69
CA PRO A 620 37.34 13.46 -15.23
C PRO A 620 38.51 13.21 -14.25
N ASP A 621 39.54 14.05 -14.25
CA ASP A 621 40.67 13.97 -13.30
C ASP A 621 40.35 14.59 -11.93
N ALA A 622 39.20 15.27 -11.77
CA ALA A 622 38.79 15.84 -10.50
C ALA A 622 38.04 14.79 -9.69
N ASP A 623 38.77 14.15 -8.78
CA ASP A 623 38.13 13.19 -7.86
C ASP A 623 37.24 13.91 -6.85
N TRP A 624 35.98 14.09 -7.20
CA TRP A 624 34.97 14.78 -6.38
C TRP A 624 34.79 14.12 -5.01
N LYS A 625 34.62 12.79 -4.97
CA LYS A 625 34.40 12.04 -3.73
C LYS A 625 35.62 12.13 -2.80
N ALA A 626 36.84 12.07 -3.33
CA ALA A 626 38.05 12.20 -2.52
C ALA A 626 38.31 13.63 -2.04
N ARG A 627 37.93 14.64 -2.84
CA ARG A 627 38.10 16.07 -2.48
C ARG A 627 37.07 16.53 -1.46
N HIS A 628 35.84 16.04 -1.59
CA HIS A 628 34.71 16.39 -0.73
C HIS A 628 34.04 15.14 -0.16
N PRO A 629 34.71 14.40 0.75
CA PRO A 629 34.16 13.15 1.32
C PRO A 629 33.01 13.41 2.28
N VAL A 630 32.81 14.66 2.71
CA VAL A 630 31.76 15.05 3.68
C VAL A 630 30.88 16.11 3.01
N CYS A 631 29.62 15.76 2.85
CA CYS A 631 28.56 16.69 2.48
C CYS A 631 27.43 16.55 3.50
N PHE A 632 27.13 17.61 4.24
CA PHE A 632 26.03 17.66 5.16
C PHE A 632 24.75 18.05 4.43
N ASP A 633 23.64 17.54 4.94
CA ASP A 633 22.29 17.84 4.46
C ASP A 633 21.47 18.54 5.56
N SER A 634 21.11 19.81 5.34
CA SER A 634 20.29 20.56 6.30
C SER A 634 18.87 19.97 6.40
N LEU A 635 18.35 19.35 5.34
CA LEU A 635 17.10 18.60 5.39
C LEU A 635 17.19 17.41 6.37
N LYS A 636 18.24 16.60 6.28
CA LYS A 636 18.50 15.50 7.21
C LYS A 636 18.70 16.00 8.65
N LEU A 637 19.45 17.07 8.85
CA LEU A 637 19.62 17.68 10.18
C LEU A 637 18.26 18.08 10.76
N MET A 638 17.42 18.77 9.98
CA MET A 638 16.09 19.17 10.43
C MET A 638 15.18 17.98 10.75
N ARG A 639 15.18 16.95 9.92
CA ARG A 639 14.40 15.72 10.17
C ARG A 639 14.86 14.99 11.43
N LEU A 640 16.14 15.06 11.79
CA LEU A 640 16.68 14.50 13.04
C LEU A 640 16.32 15.38 14.26
N ILE A 641 16.47 16.69 14.15
CA ILE A 641 16.31 17.64 15.28
C ILE A 641 14.82 17.93 15.55
N ARG A 642 14.00 18.06 14.51
CA ARG A 642 12.58 18.43 14.56
C ARG A 642 11.68 17.43 13.81
N PRO A 643 11.69 16.14 14.21
CA PRO A 643 10.96 15.07 13.49
C PRO A 643 9.43 15.22 13.55
N GLU A 644 8.89 16.16 14.34
CA GLU A 644 7.46 16.46 14.45
C GLU A 644 6.96 17.40 13.36
N LEU A 645 7.84 18.09 12.62
CA LEU A 645 7.45 18.99 11.54
C LEU A 645 6.79 18.21 10.39
N LYS A 646 5.83 18.86 9.73
CA LYS A 646 5.07 18.25 8.63
C LYS A 646 5.68 18.53 7.26
N ALA A 647 6.33 19.68 7.10
CA ALA A 647 6.93 20.14 5.86
C ALA A 647 8.40 20.49 6.07
N PHE A 648 9.24 20.03 5.14
CA PHE A 648 10.70 20.23 5.22
C PHE A 648 11.26 20.96 3.98
N LYS A 649 10.38 21.54 3.12
CA LYS A 649 10.84 22.44 2.07
C LYS A 649 11.43 23.70 2.73
N LEU A 650 12.53 24.22 2.18
CA LEU A 650 13.27 25.36 2.74
C LEU A 650 12.33 26.53 3.09
N LYS A 651 11.47 26.96 2.14
CA LYS A 651 10.47 28.00 2.35
C LYS A 651 9.53 27.72 3.54
N SER A 652 9.07 26.50 3.69
CA SER A 652 8.18 26.11 4.78
C SER A 652 8.89 26.14 6.13
N LEU A 653 10.15 25.68 6.19
CA LEU A 653 10.96 25.68 7.38
C LEU A 653 11.26 27.12 7.85
N LEU A 654 11.65 28.02 6.93
CA LEU A 654 11.88 29.43 7.27
C LEU A 654 10.63 30.07 7.87
N ALA A 655 9.47 29.86 7.26
CA ALA A 655 8.20 30.43 7.75
C ALA A 655 7.80 29.85 9.10
N GLU A 656 7.91 28.53 9.31
CA GLU A 656 7.47 27.86 10.54
C GLU A 656 8.39 28.17 11.72
N LEU A 657 9.69 28.34 11.46
CA LEU A 657 10.70 28.62 12.47
C LEU A 657 10.94 30.12 12.68
N GLY A 658 10.34 30.99 11.86
CA GLY A 658 10.55 32.43 11.91
C GLY A 658 11.97 32.87 11.59
N LEU A 659 12.65 32.16 10.66
CA LEU A 659 14.02 32.44 10.23
C LEU A 659 14.04 33.45 9.07
N GLU A 660 15.12 34.23 9.00
CA GLU A 660 15.36 35.16 7.90
C GLU A 660 15.84 34.42 6.66
N GLY A 661 15.44 34.90 5.48
CA GLY A 661 15.81 34.36 4.17
C GLY A 661 14.60 34.27 3.23
N GLU A 662 14.86 34.27 1.95
CA GLU A 662 13.89 34.07 0.88
C GLU A 662 14.29 32.85 0.07
N ASN A 663 13.33 32.03 -0.29
CA ASN A 663 13.52 30.96 -1.29
C ASN A 663 12.88 31.44 -2.59
N SER A 664 13.71 32.01 -3.47
CA SER A 664 13.27 32.66 -4.71
C SER A 664 13.45 31.77 -5.95
N HIS A 665 13.99 30.56 -5.79
CA HIS A 665 14.49 29.72 -6.90
C HIS A 665 15.63 30.40 -7.68
N LEU A 666 16.48 31.12 -6.94
CA LEU A 666 17.80 31.55 -7.37
C LEU A 666 18.78 31.00 -6.34
N ALA A 667 19.83 30.31 -6.79
CA ALA A 667 20.70 29.58 -5.90
C ALA A 667 21.37 30.43 -4.82
N ASP A 668 21.64 31.71 -5.09
CA ASP A 668 22.25 32.64 -4.11
C ASP A 668 21.28 33.01 -2.97
N ASP A 669 19.98 33.22 -3.25
CA ASP A 669 18.98 33.44 -2.20
C ASP A 669 18.74 32.16 -1.37
N ASP A 670 18.69 31.00 -2.04
CA ASP A 670 18.46 29.72 -1.40
C ASP A 670 19.66 29.31 -0.50
N VAL A 671 20.89 29.61 -0.90
CA VAL A 671 22.09 29.46 -0.06
C VAL A 671 21.99 30.35 1.20
N ASN A 672 21.63 31.61 1.07
CA ASN A 672 21.47 32.52 2.20
C ASN A 672 20.40 32.02 3.20
N ALA A 673 19.27 31.57 2.69
CA ALA A 673 18.22 30.94 3.48
C ALA A 673 18.71 29.66 4.18
N THR A 674 19.48 28.84 3.48
CA THR A 674 20.09 27.62 4.04
C THR A 674 21.07 27.94 5.17
N VAL A 675 21.87 29.01 5.09
CA VAL A 675 22.77 29.44 6.17
C VAL A 675 21.98 29.76 7.45
N SER A 676 20.85 30.46 7.34
CA SER A 676 19.97 30.72 8.50
C SER A 676 19.49 29.42 9.14
N LEU A 677 19.11 28.44 8.33
CA LEU A 677 18.68 27.11 8.80
C LEU A 677 19.83 26.33 9.44
N VAL A 678 21.04 26.41 8.90
CA VAL A 678 22.25 25.78 9.45
C VAL A 678 22.58 26.31 10.83
N ASN A 679 22.48 27.64 11.03
CA ASN A 679 22.68 28.25 12.35
C ASN A 679 21.64 27.77 13.38
N TYR A 680 20.39 27.66 12.96
CA TYR A 680 19.35 27.08 13.82
C TYR A 680 19.66 25.60 14.18
N CYS A 681 20.09 24.79 13.20
CA CYS A 681 20.46 23.39 13.45
C CYS A 681 21.63 23.28 14.45
N HIS A 682 22.61 24.18 14.38
CA HIS A 682 23.72 24.22 15.32
C HIS A 682 23.23 24.53 16.76
N GLU A 683 22.45 25.61 16.94
CA GLU A 683 21.93 26.02 18.25
C GLU A 683 21.10 24.89 18.90
N MET A 684 20.15 24.32 18.15
CA MET A 684 19.30 23.23 18.64
C MET A 684 20.10 21.96 18.92
N GLY A 685 21.08 21.64 18.07
CA GLY A 685 21.93 20.46 18.19
C GLY A 685 22.75 20.44 19.47
N LEU A 686 23.32 21.57 19.88
CA LEU A 686 24.08 21.72 21.14
C LEU A 686 23.25 21.28 22.36
N GLY A 687 21.93 21.54 22.37
CA GLY A 687 21.05 21.12 23.45
C GLY A 687 20.81 19.61 23.54
N ILE A 688 21.11 18.85 22.47
CA ILE A 688 20.81 17.42 22.34
C ILE A 688 22.06 16.55 22.64
N ILE A 689 23.24 16.99 22.25
CA ILE A 689 24.48 16.19 22.23
C ILE A 689 24.78 15.45 23.53
N LYS A 690 24.68 16.10 24.66
CA LYS A 690 24.96 15.48 25.96
C LYS A 690 24.07 14.26 26.20
N ARG A 691 22.82 14.34 25.82
CA ARG A 691 21.85 13.25 25.96
C ARG A 691 22.13 12.10 24.98
N GLN A 692 22.69 12.40 23.80
CA GLN A 692 23.17 11.39 22.84
C GLN A 692 24.33 10.60 23.45
N GLU A 693 25.36 11.29 23.97
CA GLU A 693 26.55 10.68 24.58
C GLU A 693 26.18 9.77 25.76
N GLU A 694 25.35 10.27 26.68
CA GLU A 694 24.84 9.47 27.81
C GLU A 694 24.07 8.21 27.38
N PHE A 695 23.38 8.27 26.25
CA PHE A 695 22.66 7.13 25.70
C PHE A 695 23.60 6.14 25.01
N LEU A 696 24.51 6.61 24.20
CA LEU A 696 25.47 5.78 23.44
C LEU A 696 26.47 5.07 24.36
N ASP A 697 26.76 5.61 25.53
CA ASP A 697 27.62 4.98 26.53
C ASP A 697 27.01 3.78 27.25
N LYS A 698 25.71 3.54 27.09
CA LYS A 698 25.06 2.39 27.73
C LYS A 698 25.59 1.07 27.15
N PRO A 699 26.02 0.10 27.99
CA PRO A 699 26.55 -1.17 27.52
C PRO A 699 25.60 -1.95 26.61
N THR A 700 24.30 -1.83 26.84
CA THR A 700 23.27 -2.47 26.01
C THR A 700 23.24 -1.85 24.60
N VAL A 701 23.41 -0.54 24.48
CA VAL A 701 23.42 0.16 23.18
C VAL A 701 24.71 -0.17 22.42
N LYS A 702 25.87 -0.19 23.10
CA LYS A 702 27.15 -0.61 22.51
C LYS A 702 27.08 -2.03 21.96
N SER A 703 26.54 -2.97 22.75
CA SER A 703 26.37 -4.36 22.31
C SER A 703 25.45 -4.50 21.09
N VAL A 704 24.38 -3.73 21.02
CA VAL A 704 23.48 -3.72 19.87
C VAL A 704 24.18 -3.13 18.63
N ALA A 705 24.89 -2.02 18.78
CA ALA A 705 25.64 -1.37 17.70
C ALA A 705 26.73 -2.30 17.12
N ASP A 706 27.51 -2.94 17.98
CA ASP A 706 28.57 -3.89 17.56
C ASP A 706 27.99 -5.07 16.76
N LYS A 707 26.84 -5.60 17.24
CA LYS A 707 26.17 -6.70 16.57
C LYS A 707 25.59 -6.25 15.23
N LEU A 708 24.94 -5.09 15.19
CA LEU A 708 24.36 -4.53 13.95
C LEU A 708 25.46 -4.25 12.92
N ARG A 709 26.55 -3.61 13.34
CA ARG A 709 27.70 -3.30 12.47
C ARG A 709 28.29 -4.57 11.86
N ARG A 710 28.59 -5.57 12.70
CA ARG A 710 29.15 -6.85 12.25
C ARG A 710 28.22 -7.61 11.30
N ASP A 711 26.92 -7.64 11.61
CA ASP A 711 25.97 -8.52 10.96
C ASP A 711 25.27 -7.88 9.74
N TYR A 712 25.32 -6.55 9.61
CA TYR A 712 24.58 -5.82 8.56
C TYR A 712 25.36 -4.64 7.95
N GLY A 713 26.41 -4.13 8.60
CA GLY A 713 27.08 -2.89 8.18
C GLY A 713 27.58 -2.92 6.76
N ASP A 714 28.37 -3.93 6.39
CA ASP A 714 29.01 -4.02 5.06
C ASP A 714 27.98 -4.10 3.93
N ILE A 715 26.90 -4.87 4.10
CA ILE A 715 25.85 -5.01 3.08
C ILE A 715 25.05 -3.71 2.91
N TYR A 716 24.79 -3.00 4.01
CA TYR A 716 24.09 -1.72 3.98
C TYR A 716 24.90 -0.64 3.26
N PHE A 717 26.15 -0.43 3.64
CA PHE A 717 27.00 0.58 2.99
C PHE A 717 27.24 0.26 1.50
N ALA A 718 27.45 -1.02 1.17
CA ALA A 718 27.58 -1.44 -0.22
C ALA A 718 26.31 -1.17 -1.05
N ALA A 719 25.11 -1.32 -0.44
CA ALA A 719 23.83 -0.96 -1.10
C ALA A 719 23.70 0.56 -1.28
N CYS A 720 24.06 1.35 -0.26
CA CYS A 720 24.08 2.82 -0.36
C CYS A 720 25.04 3.33 -1.45
N ASP A 721 26.22 2.72 -1.59
CA ASP A 721 27.17 3.07 -2.66
C ASP A 721 26.59 2.81 -4.04
N ARG A 722 25.78 1.75 -4.21
CA ARG A 722 25.11 1.43 -5.47
C ARG A 722 23.82 2.23 -5.72
N HIS A 723 23.36 3.01 -4.77
CA HIS A 723 22.07 3.73 -4.87
C HIS A 723 21.98 4.60 -6.15
N TYR A 724 23.10 5.20 -6.54
CA TYR A 724 23.20 6.03 -7.76
C TYR A 724 23.85 5.30 -8.95
N ASP A 725 24.08 3.99 -8.86
CA ASP A 725 24.57 3.25 -10.02
C ASP A 725 23.42 3.01 -11.01
N ARG A 726 23.71 3.24 -12.29
CA ARG A 726 22.85 2.82 -13.38
C ARG A 726 23.05 1.33 -13.62
N GLY A 727 21.99 0.57 -13.63
CA GLY A 727 22.03 -0.86 -13.95
C GLY A 727 22.59 -1.10 -15.34
N MET A 728 23.76 -1.75 -15.42
CA MET A 728 24.40 -2.12 -16.70
C MET A 728 23.95 -3.51 -17.21
N GLY A 729 23.03 -4.16 -16.50
CA GLY A 729 22.57 -5.51 -16.77
C GLY A 729 21.16 -5.60 -17.36
N THR A 730 20.73 -6.83 -17.58
CA THR A 730 19.34 -7.17 -18.00
C THR A 730 18.37 -7.21 -16.82
N GLU A 731 18.88 -7.27 -15.58
CA GLU A 731 18.10 -7.30 -14.34
C GLU A 731 17.96 -5.88 -13.80
N PRO A 732 16.75 -5.44 -13.39
CA PRO A 732 16.54 -4.16 -12.72
C PRO A 732 17.39 -4.01 -11.46
N ALA A 733 17.84 -2.79 -11.17
CA ALA A 733 18.76 -2.53 -10.06
C ALA A 733 18.15 -2.88 -8.70
N LEU A 734 16.85 -2.62 -8.51
CA LEU A 734 16.10 -2.91 -7.29
C LEU A 734 16.05 -4.42 -6.99
N THR A 735 15.68 -5.22 -7.99
CA THR A 735 15.63 -6.68 -7.84
C THR A 735 17.00 -7.30 -7.70
N ALA A 736 17.99 -6.77 -8.40
CA ALA A 736 19.39 -7.16 -8.22
C ALA A 736 19.86 -6.92 -6.77
N GLU A 737 19.52 -5.77 -6.17
CA GLU A 737 19.85 -5.48 -4.78
C GLU A 737 19.09 -6.37 -3.80
N MET A 738 17.78 -6.56 -4.04
CA MET A 738 16.95 -7.47 -3.26
C MET A 738 17.53 -8.90 -3.26
N ASN A 739 17.93 -9.40 -4.44
CA ASN A 739 18.51 -10.73 -4.60
C ASN A 739 19.89 -10.85 -3.92
N ARG A 740 20.75 -9.81 -3.97
CA ARG A 740 22.02 -9.78 -3.24
C ARG A 740 21.81 -9.93 -1.73
N PHE A 741 20.87 -9.16 -1.19
CA PHE A 741 20.56 -9.24 0.24
C PHE A 741 19.95 -10.61 0.60
N TYR A 742 19.08 -11.16 -0.25
CA TYR A 742 18.53 -12.50 -0.06
C TYR A 742 19.61 -13.59 -0.01
N HIS A 743 20.57 -13.57 -0.95
CA HIS A 743 21.70 -14.52 -0.95
C HIS A 743 22.57 -14.36 0.28
N PHE A 744 22.90 -13.14 0.68
CA PHE A 744 23.60 -12.85 1.93
C PHE A 744 22.89 -13.49 3.14
N LEU A 745 21.58 -13.32 3.27
CA LEU A 745 20.80 -13.90 4.37
C LEU A 745 20.85 -15.44 4.40
N ILE A 746 20.92 -16.09 3.24
CA ILE A 746 21.05 -17.55 3.13
C ILE A 746 22.46 -17.99 3.52
N GLU A 747 23.49 -17.35 2.99
CA GLU A 747 24.90 -17.65 3.28
C GLU A 747 25.21 -17.52 4.76
N GLU A 748 24.71 -16.45 5.40
CA GLU A 748 24.80 -16.22 6.85
C GLU A 748 23.83 -17.10 7.67
N ARG A 749 23.08 -17.99 7.03
CA ARG A 749 22.09 -18.88 7.68
C ARG A 749 21.06 -18.14 8.54
N ARG A 750 20.71 -16.92 8.16
CA ARG A 750 19.68 -16.09 8.85
C ARG A 750 18.28 -16.55 8.49
N ILE A 751 18.09 -16.97 7.24
CA ILE A 751 16.84 -17.49 6.72
C ILE A 751 17.07 -18.85 6.01
N LYS A 752 16.00 -19.61 5.82
CA LYS A 752 16.02 -20.79 4.96
C LYS A 752 15.72 -20.40 3.51
N PRO A 753 16.31 -21.11 2.52
CA PRO A 753 15.96 -20.90 1.13
C PRO A 753 14.44 -21.08 0.92
N ASN A 754 13.83 -20.11 0.23
CA ASN A 754 12.43 -20.13 -0.12
C ASN A 754 12.29 -19.84 -1.63
N SER A 755 11.96 -20.87 -2.42
CA SER A 755 11.82 -20.76 -3.88
C SER A 755 10.75 -19.76 -4.32
N LYS A 756 9.79 -19.44 -3.45
CA LYS A 756 8.74 -18.48 -3.75
C LYS A 756 9.24 -17.03 -3.87
N ILE A 757 10.41 -16.71 -3.32
CA ILE A 757 10.99 -15.36 -3.45
C ILE A 757 11.33 -15.05 -4.93
N ASN A 758 11.66 -16.05 -5.72
CA ASN A 758 11.86 -15.88 -7.16
C ASN A 758 10.61 -15.34 -7.88
N TYR A 759 9.40 -15.65 -7.38
CA TYR A 759 8.18 -15.08 -7.95
C TYR A 759 8.07 -13.58 -7.66
N VAL A 760 8.51 -13.14 -6.48
CA VAL A 760 8.54 -11.70 -6.14
C VAL A 760 9.50 -10.96 -7.07
N SER A 761 10.74 -11.47 -7.24
CA SER A 761 11.72 -10.85 -8.15
C SER A 761 11.21 -10.77 -9.58
N ARG A 762 10.74 -11.88 -10.14
CA ARG A 762 10.19 -11.91 -11.51
C ARG A 762 8.99 -10.98 -11.68
N PHE A 763 8.11 -10.91 -10.69
CA PHE A 763 6.96 -10.04 -10.72
C PHE A 763 7.36 -8.56 -10.72
N LEU A 764 8.34 -8.17 -9.91
CA LEU A 764 8.88 -6.81 -9.93
C LEU A 764 9.54 -6.49 -11.27
N ASP A 765 10.31 -7.42 -11.83
CA ASP A 765 11.02 -7.24 -13.10
C ASP A 765 10.09 -7.09 -14.31
N SER A 766 9.03 -7.88 -14.36
CA SER A 766 8.20 -7.98 -15.58
C SER A 766 6.97 -7.07 -15.56
N ASP A 767 6.44 -6.79 -14.37
CA ASP A 767 5.12 -6.16 -14.24
C ASP A 767 5.13 -4.84 -13.44
N VAL A 768 6.26 -4.48 -12.80
CA VAL A 768 6.34 -3.29 -11.94
C VAL A 768 7.39 -2.31 -12.44
N ILE A 769 8.62 -2.77 -12.65
CA ILE A 769 9.77 -1.90 -12.94
C ILE A 769 9.96 -1.74 -14.44
N ASN A 770 10.05 -0.50 -14.91
CA ASN A 770 10.44 -0.20 -16.28
C ASN A 770 11.91 0.27 -16.33
N GLN A 771 12.83 -0.69 -16.43
CA GLN A 771 14.27 -0.39 -16.43
C GLN A 771 14.73 0.63 -17.51
N ALA A 772 13.99 0.72 -18.61
CA ALA A 772 14.33 1.67 -19.69
C ALA A 772 14.06 3.13 -19.29
N GLU A 773 13.05 3.35 -18.44
CA GLU A 773 12.66 4.68 -17.94
C GLU A 773 13.30 4.99 -16.58
N GLU A 774 13.62 3.94 -15.79
CA GLU A 774 14.14 4.01 -14.43
C GLU A 774 15.45 3.22 -14.32
N PRO A 775 16.56 3.72 -14.90
CA PRO A 775 17.81 2.96 -15.03
C PRO A 775 18.57 2.77 -13.71
N SER A 776 18.30 3.56 -12.66
CA SER A 776 19.04 3.51 -11.41
C SER A 776 18.26 2.90 -10.25
N LEU A 777 18.98 2.37 -9.25
CA LEU A 777 18.38 1.89 -8.01
C LEU A 777 17.57 2.99 -7.30
N LYS A 778 18.09 4.23 -7.30
CA LYS A 778 17.41 5.39 -6.70
C LYS A 778 16.03 5.61 -7.32
N GLU A 779 15.95 5.73 -8.64
CA GLU A 779 14.69 5.98 -9.35
C GLU A 779 13.67 4.85 -9.09
N GLN A 780 14.12 3.59 -9.18
CA GLN A 780 13.26 2.43 -8.93
C GLN A 780 12.75 2.38 -7.48
N LEU A 781 13.58 2.71 -6.50
CA LEU A 781 13.17 2.76 -5.09
C LEU A 781 12.17 3.90 -4.83
N GLU A 782 12.46 5.11 -5.30
CA GLU A 782 11.57 6.27 -5.12
C GLU A 782 10.18 6.03 -5.71
N ASN A 783 10.12 5.40 -6.89
CA ASN A 783 8.87 5.16 -7.59
C ASN A 783 8.08 3.98 -7.02
N HIS A 784 8.73 2.92 -6.56
CA HIS A 784 8.05 1.64 -6.31
C HIS A 784 8.07 1.16 -4.85
N ILE A 785 8.96 1.64 -3.97
CA ILE A 785 9.11 1.06 -2.63
C ILE A 785 7.81 1.13 -1.79
N MET A 786 7.05 2.22 -1.92
CA MET A 786 5.77 2.36 -1.22
C MET A 786 4.72 1.39 -1.76
N GLU A 787 4.70 1.17 -3.06
CA GLU A 787 3.77 0.24 -3.70
C GLU A 787 4.10 -1.21 -3.35
N ILE A 788 5.39 -1.59 -3.38
CA ILE A 788 5.88 -2.93 -3.02
C ILE A 788 5.43 -3.33 -1.62
N SER A 789 5.41 -2.39 -0.67
CA SER A 789 4.95 -2.66 0.70
C SER A 789 3.45 -2.99 0.81
N THR A 790 2.67 -2.72 -0.23
CA THR A 790 1.22 -2.96 -0.29
C THR A 790 0.83 -4.16 -1.16
N PHE A 791 1.77 -4.79 -1.86
CA PHE A 791 1.49 -5.94 -2.72
C PHE A 791 1.06 -7.17 -1.92
N LYS A 792 0.29 -8.01 -2.60
CA LYS A 792 -0.20 -9.30 -2.11
C LYS A 792 0.10 -10.41 -3.11
N GLU A 793 0.16 -11.64 -2.63
CA GLU A 793 0.36 -12.84 -3.46
C GLU A 793 -0.66 -12.91 -4.63
N ALA A 794 -1.88 -12.40 -4.43
CA ALA A 794 -2.88 -12.30 -5.48
C ALA A 794 -2.49 -11.35 -6.63
N ASP A 795 -1.60 -10.38 -6.38
CA ASP A 795 -1.12 -9.45 -7.41
C ASP A 795 -0.17 -10.11 -8.41
N ILE A 796 0.50 -11.19 -8.01
CA ILE A 796 1.35 -12.02 -8.88
C ILE A 796 0.49 -12.84 -9.86
N CYS A 797 -0.73 -13.23 -9.45
CA CYS A 797 -1.60 -14.04 -10.27
C CYS A 797 -2.03 -13.33 -11.55
N GLY A 798 -1.77 -14.00 -12.68
CA GLY A 798 -2.09 -13.47 -14.02
C GLY A 798 -1.07 -12.45 -14.54
N SER A 799 0.05 -12.26 -13.83
CA SER A 799 1.23 -11.59 -14.36
C SER A 799 1.96 -12.48 -15.36
N SER A 800 2.81 -11.87 -16.18
CA SER A 800 3.68 -12.60 -17.12
C SER A 800 4.78 -13.39 -16.39
N SER A 801 4.96 -13.16 -15.09
CA SER A 801 5.99 -13.74 -14.25
C SER A 801 5.75 -15.21 -13.82
N LEU A 802 4.51 -15.73 -14.00
CA LEU A 802 4.16 -17.08 -13.59
C LEU A 802 4.22 -18.07 -14.75
N ASP A 803 5.06 -19.07 -14.60
CA ASP A 803 5.13 -20.22 -15.53
C ASP A 803 3.98 -21.21 -15.29
N GLU A 804 3.49 -21.29 -14.04
CA GLU A 804 2.42 -22.20 -13.64
C GLU A 804 1.07 -21.77 -14.24
N LYS A 805 0.36 -22.75 -14.78
CA LYS A 805 -0.98 -22.59 -15.35
C LYS A 805 -2.08 -23.16 -14.46
N VAL A 806 -1.71 -23.87 -13.39
CA VAL A 806 -2.63 -24.38 -12.39
C VAL A 806 -2.54 -23.53 -11.13
N PHE A 807 -3.70 -23.08 -10.63
CA PHE A 807 -3.84 -22.22 -9.47
C PHE A 807 -4.72 -22.88 -8.42
N VAL A 808 -4.37 -22.76 -7.16
CA VAL A 808 -5.22 -23.17 -6.03
C VAL A 808 -5.56 -21.91 -5.21
N SER A 809 -6.84 -21.57 -5.08
CA SER A 809 -7.25 -20.33 -4.42
C SER A 809 -8.51 -20.51 -3.57
N THR A 810 -8.59 -19.78 -2.46
CA THR A 810 -9.89 -19.64 -1.77
C THR A 810 -10.83 -18.75 -2.57
N ILE A 811 -12.16 -18.91 -2.38
CA ILE A 811 -13.19 -18.12 -3.07
C ILE A 811 -12.93 -16.60 -2.90
N HIS A 812 -12.59 -16.15 -1.69
CA HIS A 812 -12.33 -14.74 -1.43
C HIS A 812 -11.10 -14.20 -2.20
N LYS A 813 -10.02 -14.97 -2.24
CA LYS A 813 -8.80 -14.58 -2.97
C LYS A 813 -8.92 -14.75 -4.50
N ALA A 814 -9.87 -15.60 -4.96
CA ALA A 814 -10.18 -15.75 -6.38
C ALA A 814 -11.03 -14.60 -6.94
N LYS A 815 -11.64 -13.76 -6.10
CA LYS A 815 -12.41 -12.60 -6.55
C LYS A 815 -11.53 -11.63 -7.35
N GLY A 816 -12.04 -11.15 -8.49
CA GLY A 816 -11.27 -10.31 -9.43
C GLY A 816 -10.31 -11.10 -10.33
N LEU A 817 -10.11 -12.42 -10.10
CA LEU A 817 -9.35 -13.31 -10.98
C LEU A 817 -10.28 -13.96 -12.01
N GLU A 818 -9.70 -14.44 -13.12
CA GLU A 818 -10.41 -15.13 -14.18
C GLU A 818 -9.52 -16.22 -14.77
N PHE A 819 -10.12 -17.38 -15.05
CA PHE A 819 -9.38 -18.55 -15.53
C PHE A 819 -10.14 -19.23 -16.65
N ASP A 820 -9.42 -19.83 -17.58
CA ASP A 820 -10.05 -20.57 -18.69
C ASP A 820 -10.84 -21.77 -18.19
N ASN A 821 -10.28 -22.52 -17.24
CA ASN A 821 -10.92 -23.62 -16.57
C ASN A 821 -11.04 -23.36 -15.08
N VAL A 822 -12.21 -23.65 -14.49
CA VAL A 822 -12.43 -23.53 -13.06
C VAL A 822 -12.96 -24.86 -12.51
N ILE A 823 -12.34 -25.33 -11.44
CA ILE A 823 -12.74 -26.50 -10.66
C ILE A 823 -13.17 -25.98 -9.29
N VAL A 824 -14.46 -26.06 -8.94
CA VAL A 824 -14.97 -25.69 -7.62
C VAL A 824 -15.05 -26.96 -6.77
N PHE A 825 -14.28 -26.97 -5.66
CA PHE A 825 -14.08 -28.13 -4.80
C PHE A 825 -15.02 -28.16 -3.62
N ASP A 826 -15.50 -29.35 -3.27
CA ASP A 826 -16.28 -29.69 -2.06
C ASP A 826 -17.56 -28.84 -1.91
N VAL A 827 -18.34 -28.77 -3.00
CA VAL A 827 -19.63 -28.04 -3.05
C VAL A 827 -20.74 -28.87 -2.45
N VAL A 828 -20.68 -29.09 -1.14
CA VAL A 828 -21.64 -29.90 -0.39
C VAL A 828 -22.49 -29.08 0.57
N ASP A 829 -23.71 -29.53 0.83
CA ASP A 829 -24.59 -28.90 1.81
C ASP A 829 -24.00 -29.05 3.24
N GLY A 830 -23.96 -27.96 3.98
CA GLY A 830 -23.27 -27.88 5.26
C GLY A 830 -21.86 -27.29 5.20
N ARG A 831 -21.25 -27.17 3.99
CA ARG A 831 -20.03 -26.43 3.72
C ARG A 831 -20.32 -25.13 2.96
N ILE A 832 -21.11 -25.23 1.90
CA ILE A 832 -21.65 -24.11 1.13
C ILE A 832 -23.14 -24.42 0.84
N PRO A 833 -24.12 -23.87 1.60
CA PRO A 833 -23.95 -22.98 2.76
C PRO A 833 -23.31 -23.66 3.96
N ASN A 834 -22.67 -22.85 4.81
CA ASN A 834 -22.10 -23.31 6.06
C ASN A 834 -23.23 -23.78 7.02
N PHE A 835 -23.01 -24.89 7.72
CA PHE A 835 -23.98 -25.45 8.65
C PHE A 835 -24.47 -24.44 9.71
N TYR A 836 -23.59 -23.56 10.21
CA TYR A 836 -23.94 -22.55 11.19
C TYR A 836 -24.79 -21.41 10.64
N ASN A 837 -24.81 -21.22 9.33
CA ASN A 837 -25.53 -20.14 8.63
C ASN A 837 -26.97 -20.51 8.26
N LEU A 838 -27.35 -21.78 8.40
CA LEU A 838 -28.64 -22.31 7.91
C LEU A 838 -29.89 -21.63 8.50
N ASN A 839 -29.78 -21.04 9.69
CA ASN A 839 -30.88 -20.34 10.39
C ASN A 839 -30.80 -18.81 10.30
N ASP A 840 -29.82 -18.29 9.56
CA ASP A 840 -29.60 -16.85 9.34
C ASP A 840 -29.76 -16.53 7.85
N ALA A 841 -30.84 -15.79 7.52
CA ALA A 841 -31.14 -15.46 6.12
C ALA A 841 -30.07 -14.61 5.46
N SER A 842 -29.43 -13.68 6.20
CA SER A 842 -28.37 -12.82 5.69
C SER A 842 -27.09 -13.61 5.43
N ALA A 843 -26.71 -14.49 6.36
CA ALA A 843 -25.54 -15.36 6.21
C ALA A 843 -25.73 -16.39 5.08
N MET A 844 -26.96 -16.90 4.91
CA MET A 844 -27.31 -17.77 3.77
C MET A 844 -27.16 -17.06 2.42
N GLU A 845 -27.60 -15.82 2.35
CA GLU A 845 -27.48 -15.02 1.13
C GLU A 845 -26.00 -14.69 0.82
N GLU A 846 -25.19 -14.43 1.84
CA GLU A 846 -23.75 -14.26 1.68
C GLU A 846 -23.05 -15.53 1.17
N ASP A 847 -23.41 -16.72 1.73
CA ASP A 847 -22.87 -17.99 1.24
C ASP A 847 -23.31 -18.28 -0.20
N ALA A 848 -24.51 -17.88 -0.60
CA ALA A 848 -24.96 -17.98 -2.00
C ALA A 848 -24.13 -17.07 -2.93
N ARG A 849 -23.81 -15.83 -2.51
CA ARG A 849 -22.93 -14.94 -3.28
C ARG A 849 -21.49 -15.49 -3.36
N LYS A 850 -20.97 -16.08 -2.29
CA LYS A 850 -19.65 -16.73 -2.30
C LYS A 850 -19.58 -17.81 -3.40
N LEU A 851 -20.59 -18.69 -3.46
CA LEU A 851 -20.64 -19.70 -4.52
C LEU A 851 -20.79 -19.07 -5.91
N TYR A 852 -21.64 -18.05 -6.07
CA TYR A 852 -21.74 -17.30 -7.34
C TYR A 852 -20.40 -16.73 -7.78
N VAL A 853 -19.62 -16.13 -6.86
CA VAL A 853 -18.27 -15.65 -7.16
C VAL A 853 -17.38 -16.78 -7.68
N ALA A 854 -17.37 -17.95 -7.01
CA ALA A 854 -16.57 -19.09 -7.46
C ALA A 854 -16.96 -19.56 -8.87
N LEU A 855 -18.27 -19.70 -9.13
CA LEU A 855 -18.79 -20.13 -10.44
C LEU A 855 -18.48 -19.10 -11.55
N SER A 856 -18.52 -17.82 -11.25
CA SER A 856 -18.34 -16.74 -12.23
C SER A 856 -16.87 -16.49 -12.63
N ARG A 857 -15.89 -17.17 -12.00
CA ARG A 857 -14.44 -17.02 -12.35
C ARG A 857 -14.06 -17.66 -13.67
N VAL A 858 -14.92 -18.50 -14.22
CA VAL A 858 -14.68 -19.28 -15.44
C VAL A 858 -14.79 -18.42 -16.70
N ARG A 859 -13.94 -18.73 -17.68
CA ARG A 859 -14.04 -18.22 -19.06
C ARG A 859 -14.60 -19.27 -20.03
N GLN A 860 -14.19 -20.54 -19.89
CA GLN A 860 -14.50 -21.58 -20.88
C GLN A 860 -15.13 -22.83 -20.28
N ARG A 861 -14.51 -23.48 -19.26
CA ARG A 861 -14.98 -24.78 -18.72
C ARG A 861 -15.09 -24.73 -17.18
N LEU A 862 -16.25 -25.13 -16.66
CA LEU A 862 -16.55 -25.17 -15.24
C LEU A 862 -16.81 -26.61 -14.78
N PHE A 863 -16.11 -27.03 -13.76
CA PHE A 863 -16.24 -28.32 -13.10
C PHE A 863 -16.63 -28.09 -11.65
N VAL A 864 -17.76 -28.64 -11.23
CA VAL A 864 -18.22 -28.56 -9.84
C VAL A 864 -18.10 -29.93 -9.22
N TYR A 865 -17.31 -30.04 -8.17
CA TYR A 865 -17.07 -31.31 -7.46
C TYR A 865 -17.82 -31.35 -6.14
N TYR A 866 -18.29 -32.53 -5.76
CA TYR A 866 -18.85 -32.81 -4.45
C TYR A 866 -18.62 -34.25 -4.04
N SER A 867 -18.43 -34.51 -2.74
CA SER A 867 -18.28 -35.85 -2.18
C SER A 867 -19.61 -36.43 -1.70
N GLY A 868 -19.80 -37.74 -1.89
CA GLY A 868 -21.01 -38.46 -1.43
C GLY A 868 -21.00 -38.78 0.08
N TRP A 869 -19.80 -38.83 0.70
CA TRP A 869 -19.64 -39.20 2.11
C TRP A 869 -18.60 -38.29 2.80
N SER A 870 -18.98 -37.79 3.98
CA SER A 870 -18.00 -37.09 4.84
C SER A 870 -17.20 -38.11 5.65
N MET A 871 -15.89 -37.98 5.66
CA MET A 871 -14.99 -38.73 6.57
C MET A 871 -14.85 -37.99 7.90
N SER A 872 -15.92 -37.86 8.68
CA SER A 872 -15.80 -37.42 10.07
C SER A 872 -15.11 -38.50 10.89
N ILE A 873 -14.23 -38.09 11.82
CA ILE A 873 -13.36 -38.94 12.64
C ILE A 873 -14.10 -40.09 13.38
N SER A 874 -15.42 -40.02 13.50
CA SER A 874 -16.20 -41.01 14.27
C SER A 874 -17.28 -41.75 13.46
N TYR A 875 -17.91 -41.13 12.44
CA TYR A 875 -18.95 -41.78 11.63
C TYR A 875 -19.07 -41.16 10.25
N PRO A 876 -18.96 -41.95 9.14
CA PRO A 876 -19.24 -41.43 7.79
C PRO A 876 -20.72 -41.02 7.70
N ARG A 877 -20.96 -39.80 7.19
CA ARG A 877 -22.32 -39.28 6.93
C ARG A 877 -22.51 -39.08 5.42
N PRO A 878 -23.67 -39.45 4.87
CA PRO A 878 -23.96 -39.15 3.49
C PRO A 878 -24.03 -37.63 3.29
N GLN A 879 -23.48 -37.16 2.18
CA GLN A 879 -23.49 -35.77 1.76
C GLN A 879 -24.23 -35.63 0.43
N THR A 880 -24.80 -34.47 0.22
CA THR A 880 -25.46 -34.08 -1.03
C THR A 880 -24.83 -32.83 -1.59
N VAL A 881 -24.90 -32.67 -2.90
CA VAL A 881 -24.51 -31.41 -3.53
C VAL A 881 -25.23 -30.24 -2.87
N SER A 882 -24.55 -29.10 -2.77
CA SER A 882 -25.10 -27.87 -2.21
C SER A 882 -26.51 -27.58 -2.71
N ARG A 883 -27.41 -27.18 -1.79
CA ARG A 883 -28.76 -26.75 -2.13
C ARG A 883 -28.81 -25.62 -3.14
N PHE A 884 -27.79 -24.78 -3.20
CA PHE A 884 -27.67 -23.70 -4.16
C PHE A 884 -27.47 -24.19 -5.61
N MET A 885 -27.00 -25.42 -5.79
CA MET A 885 -26.83 -26.01 -7.13
C MET A 885 -28.12 -26.60 -7.70
N LYS A 886 -29.17 -26.80 -6.88
CA LYS A 886 -30.43 -27.47 -7.31
C LYS A 886 -31.09 -26.79 -8.50
N SER A 887 -31.13 -25.46 -8.52
CA SER A 887 -31.76 -24.67 -9.59
C SER A 887 -31.04 -24.76 -10.92
N VAL A 888 -29.73 -25.01 -10.90
CA VAL A 888 -28.87 -24.99 -12.08
C VAL A 888 -28.31 -26.35 -12.47
N GLN A 889 -28.63 -27.39 -11.72
CA GLN A 889 -28.11 -28.74 -11.94
C GLN A 889 -28.40 -29.28 -13.35
N GLY A 890 -29.51 -28.85 -13.96
CA GLY A 890 -29.91 -29.25 -15.32
C GLY A 890 -28.96 -28.79 -16.44
N PHE A 891 -28.15 -27.77 -16.19
CA PHE A 891 -27.13 -27.29 -17.13
C PHE A 891 -25.89 -28.18 -17.17
N PHE A 892 -25.68 -29.00 -16.15
CA PHE A 892 -24.44 -29.77 -16.00
C PHE A 892 -24.59 -31.19 -16.55
N LYS A 893 -23.60 -31.63 -17.31
CA LYS A 893 -23.42 -33.07 -17.63
C LYS A 893 -22.87 -33.77 -16.38
N THR A 894 -23.59 -34.73 -15.88
CA THR A 894 -23.13 -35.57 -14.74
C THR A 894 -22.14 -36.62 -15.23
N LYS A 895 -21.00 -36.69 -14.53
CA LYS A 895 -20.05 -37.78 -14.64
C LYS A 895 -20.15 -38.60 -13.36
N GLU A 896 -20.62 -39.84 -13.47
CA GLU A 896 -20.50 -40.84 -12.43
C GLU A 896 -19.08 -41.34 -12.26
#